data_e53ff36ab4cc2ef61d6a97b9ac6de949
#
_entry.id   e53ff36ab4cc2ef61d6a97b9ac6de949
#
_cell.length_a   1.000
_cell.length_b   1.000
_cell.length_c   1.000
_cell.angle_alpha   90.00
_cell.angle_beta   90.00
_cell.angle_gamma   90.00
#
_symmetry.space_group_name_H-M   'P 1'
#
loop_
_entity.id
_entity.type
_entity.pdbx_description
1 polymer ?
#
loop_
_entity_poly.entity_id
_entity_poly.type
_entity_poly.pdbx_seq_one_letter_code
_entity_poly.pdbx_strand_id
1 'polypeptide(L)'
;MTNFDYLKNESQFSSFANVAVSAETLINVDINECVSYSRLALETAIKWMYSIDDELVVPYQDTLESLIHTEEFKSIVQDDLWKRIEFIRRISNNVNSSNKKISFDQAELCLQNLFIFFDFLSCCYSEDYEEREYNSDLIKNGSADTVIPEYGEVVLADLIDENKSCRNEFTARRSVQAKNYIPKPLNLSEFKTRKIYIDSMLVDAGWTENKDWINEYPLTGMPNPSGEGFADYVLFDDAHQILAVIEAKKTCVDVSKGRQQAILYANSLEKKFHRRPVIFLTNGFETHIVDGKYPERKCAAIYSKRDLEKWFNLQSFRESLKNVVINKNIAGRYYQEAAIKAVCSSMDEKNRRKALLVMATGSGKTRTVIALCDVLLKKGWIKNILFLADRNSLVTQAKRNFVNLLPSLACANMCEDRDYNANLILSTYQTMINLIDTTKDDNGKIFTCGHFDLIICDEAHRSIYNKYKDIFTYFDAPLIGLTATPKDEIDKNTYAIFDLEAGVPTYGYELAQAVKDGFLVDFMSVESSVKFLEQGIVYDDLSDEDKEAYEDTFVDEEGDVPDSIGSSAINTWLFNEDTIRKVLDVVMTNGIKVDYGNKIGKTIIFAKNHKHAEKILDVFHKQYPHLGNEFAKVIDNQIKYSQSIIDEFSEANKLPQIAISVDMLDTGIDVPEVLNLVFFKKVMSKAKFWQMIGRGTRLCPGLIDGVDKSMSMSNVAPRAIIRSKAM
;
A
#
# COMPACT_ATOMS: atom_id res chain seq x y z
N MET A 1 29.01 -9.29 34.88
CA MET A 1 29.46 -9.23 33.48
C MET A 1 28.42 -9.93 32.63
N THR A 2 27.89 -9.29 31.61
CA THR A 2 26.86 -9.81 30.71
C THR A 2 27.47 -10.05 29.32
N ASN A 3 26.76 -10.81 28.49
CA ASN A 3 27.17 -11.02 27.09
C ASN A 3 27.22 -9.72 26.28
N PHE A 4 26.51 -8.67 26.70
CA PHE A 4 26.38 -7.39 26.00
C PHE A 4 27.30 -6.28 26.52
N ASP A 5 28.10 -6.52 27.58
CA ASP A 5 28.96 -5.47 28.17
C ASP A 5 29.97 -4.88 27.17
N TYR A 6 30.37 -5.61 26.13
CA TYR A 6 31.29 -5.16 25.09
C TYR A 6 30.75 -3.95 24.31
N LEU A 7 29.43 -3.85 24.14
CA LEU A 7 28.79 -2.73 23.44
C LEU A 7 29.04 -1.39 24.11
N LYS A 8 29.27 -1.37 25.43
CA LYS A 8 29.54 -0.15 26.20
C LYS A 8 30.91 0.46 25.89
N ASN A 9 31.80 -0.31 25.26
CA ASN A 9 33.14 0.19 24.91
C ASN A 9 33.12 1.15 23.73
N GLU A 10 32.01 1.17 22.98
CA GLU A 10 31.83 2.01 21.80
C GLU A 10 30.69 3.03 22.01
N SER A 11 31.04 4.31 21.99
CA SER A 11 30.09 5.40 22.27
C SER A 11 28.92 5.44 21.29
N GLN A 12 29.13 4.99 20.05
CA GLN A 12 28.11 4.91 19.00
C GLN A 12 26.97 3.94 19.30
N PHE A 13 27.20 2.92 20.15
CA PHE A 13 26.19 1.93 20.56
C PHE A 13 25.49 2.27 21.87
N SER A 14 25.79 3.44 22.47
CA SER A 14 25.29 3.85 23.79
C SER A 14 23.77 3.84 23.89
N SER A 15 23.05 4.14 22.81
CA SER A 15 21.58 4.20 22.77
C SER A 15 20.90 2.85 23.06
N PHE A 16 21.50 1.73 22.68
CA PHE A 16 20.92 0.39 22.88
C PHE A 16 21.75 -0.55 23.76
N ALA A 17 23.03 -0.25 24.02
CA ALA A 17 23.92 -1.10 24.81
C ALA A 17 23.39 -1.36 26.24
N ASN A 18 22.95 -0.31 26.93
CA ASN A 18 22.42 -0.43 28.29
C ASN A 18 21.09 -1.17 28.33
N VAL A 19 20.24 -1.00 27.31
CA VAL A 19 18.97 -1.71 27.17
C VAL A 19 19.20 -3.22 27.00
N ALA A 20 20.20 -3.61 26.18
CA ALA A 20 20.58 -5.00 25.97
C ALA A 20 21.11 -5.67 27.24
N VAL A 21 21.94 -4.97 27.99
CA VAL A 21 22.45 -5.46 29.29
C VAL A 21 21.29 -5.65 30.28
N SER A 22 20.33 -4.71 30.32
CA SER A 22 19.15 -4.82 31.15
C SER A 22 18.27 -6.00 30.76
N ALA A 23 18.07 -6.23 29.44
CA ALA A 23 17.34 -7.39 28.94
C ALA A 23 17.93 -8.72 29.48
N GLU A 24 19.26 -8.90 29.41
CA GLU A 24 19.91 -10.11 29.90
C GLU A 24 19.78 -10.25 31.42
N THR A 25 19.90 -9.17 32.16
CA THR A 25 19.78 -9.21 33.63
C THR A 25 18.40 -9.64 34.09
N LEU A 26 17.36 -9.28 33.34
CA LEU A 26 15.96 -9.56 33.64
C LEU A 26 15.55 -11.04 33.46
N ILE A 27 16.30 -11.85 32.72
CA ILE A 27 15.86 -13.22 32.38
C ILE A 27 15.57 -14.09 33.61
N ASN A 28 16.29 -13.89 34.73
CA ASN A 28 16.10 -14.60 35.99
C ASN A 28 15.11 -13.91 36.96
N VAL A 29 14.64 -12.70 36.62
CA VAL A 29 13.76 -11.86 37.44
C VAL A 29 12.34 -11.88 36.86
N ASP A 30 12.19 -11.45 35.61
CA ASP A 30 10.93 -11.43 34.87
C ASP A 30 11.19 -11.73 33.40
N ILE A 31 10.71 -12.90 32.97
CA ILE A 31 10.88 -13.38 31.60
C ILE A 31 10.17 -12.48 30.58
N ASN A 32 9.02 -11.92 30.93
CA ASN A 32 8.27 -11.04 30.03
C ASN A 32 9.00 -9.71 29.84
N GLU A 33 9.51 -9.14 30.95
CA GLU A 33 10.34 -7.93 30.89
C GLU A 33 11.64 -8.18 30.10
N CYS A 34 12.31 -9.32 30.30
CA CYS A 34 13.49 -9.69 29.52
C CYS A 34 13.20 -9.62 28.00
N VAL A 35 12.09 -10.18 27.57
CA VAL A 35 11.70 -10.21 26.16
C VAL A 35 11.28 -8.81 25.66
N SER A 36 10.60 -8.03 26.52
CA SER A 36 10.22 -6.64 26.19
C SER A 36 11.45 -5.75 25.99
N TYR A 37 12.44 -5.87 26.88
CA TYR A 37 13.71 -5.12 26.75
C TYR A 37 14.59 -5.63 25.60
N SER A 38 14.53 -6.93 25.29
CA SER A 38 15.18 -7.46 24.09
C SER A 38 14.61 -6.86 22.82
N ARG A 39 13.28 -6.68 22.75
CA ARG A 39 12.62 -5.96 21.66
C ARG A 39 13.02 -4.49 21.59
N LEU A 40 13.01 -3.81 22.73
CA LEU A 40 13.37 -2.39 22.80
C LEU A 40 14.82 -2.14 22.35
N ALA A 41 15.76 -3.01 22.80
CA ALA A 41 17.15 -2.95 22.36
C ALA A 41 17.29 -3.17 20.84
N LEU A 42 16.57 -4.18 20.32
CA LEU A 42 16.53 -4.46 18.89
C LEU A 42 15.97 -3.27 18.08
N GLU A 43 14.83 -2.72 18.49
CA GLU A 43 14.18 -1.61 17.81
C GLU A 43 15.05 -0.35 17.81
N THR A 44 15.65 -0.03 18.95
CA THR A 44 16.57 1.10 19.07
C THR A 44 17.78 0.94 18.16
N ALA A 45 18.37 -0.26 18.10
CA ALA A 45 19.52 -0.54 17.25
C ALA A 45 19.17 -0.49 15.74
N ILE A 46 17.98 -0.94 15.35
CA ILE A 46 17.53 -0.85 13.96
C ILE A 46 17.23 0.61 13.58
N LYS A 47 16.57 1.39 14.43
CA LYS A 47 16.38 2.84 14.22
C LYS A 47 17.73 3.55 14.10
N TRP A 48 18.70 3.17 14.93
CA TRP A 48 20.06 3.67 14.80
C TRP A 48 20.70 3.32 13.45
N MET A 49 20.56 2.08 12.95
CA MET A 49 21.05 1.72 11.61
C MET A 49 20.44 2.63 10.52
N TYR A 50 19.13 2.86 10.55
CA TYR A 50 18.46 3.76 9.60
C TYR A 50 18.93 5.21 9.70
N SER A 51 19.42 5.64 10.87
CA SER A 51 19.94 6.98 11.07
C SER A 51 21.34 7.19 10.51
N ILE A 52 22.16 6.10 10.41
CA ILE A 52 23.57 6.19 10.02
C ILE A 52 23.88 5.62 8.63
N ASP A 53 22.96 4.93 7.99
CA ASP A 53 23.20 4.26 6.71
C ASP A 53 22.34 4.86 5.59
N ASP A 54 23.00 5.39 4.55
CA ASP A 54 22.35 6.09 3.44
C ASP A 54 21.61 5.14 2.49
N GLU A 55 21.94 3.85 2.48
CA GLU A 55 21.23 2.85 1.66
C GLU A 55 19.92 2.42 2.30
N LEU A 56 19.69 2.71 3.60
CA LEU A 56 18.44 2.44 4.28
C LEU A 56 17.46 3.61 4.12
N VAL A 57 16.44 3.41 3.30
CA VAL A 57 15.36 4.39 3.08
C VAL A 57 14.27 4.16 4.10
N VAL A 58 13.98 5.21 4.91
CA VAL A 58 12.93 5.14 5.93
C VAL A 58 11.57 4.88 5.27
N PRO A 59 10.85 3.80 5.63
CA PRO A 59 9.53 3.54 5.12
C PRO A 59 8.52 4.56 5.65
N TYR A 60 7.29 4.51 5.15
CA TYR A 60 6.23 5.44 5.58
C TYR A 60 5.95 5.38 7.09
N GLN A 61 6.10 4.22 7.71
CA GLN A 61 6.04 4.03 9.17
C GLN A 61 7.40 3.59 9.68
N ASP A 62 7.82 4.13 10.81
CA ASP A 62 9.07 3.80 11.49
C ASP A 62 8.91 2.74 12.59
N THR A 63 7.88 1.90 12.49
CA THR A 63 7.69 0.76 13.39
C THR A 63 8.73 -0.33 13.13
N LEU A 64 9.09 -1.10 14.17
CA LEU A 64 10.02 -2.22 14.02
C LEU A 64 9.63 -3.15 12.85
N GLU A 65 8.34 -3.45 12.71
CA GLU A 65 7.85 -4.30 11.63
C GLU A 65 8.09 -3.71 10.26
N SER A 66 7.77 -2.42 10.06
CA SER A 66 7.98 -1.74 8.79
C SER A 66 9.45 -1.63 8.42
N LEU A 67 10.32 -1.34 9.41
CA LEU A 67 11.76 -1.20 9.21
C LEU A 67 12.41 -2.53 8.76
N ILE A 68 12.11 -3.64 9.42
CA ILE A 68 12.75 -4.94 9.11
C ILE A 68 12.23 -5.60 7.83
N HIS A 69 11.13 -5.11 7.25
CA HIS A 69 10.54 -5.70 6.05
C HIS A 69 10.89 -4.97 4.76
N THR A 70 11.66 -3.87 4.82
CA THR A 70 12.18 -3.22 3.61
C THR A 70 13.16 -4.13 2.87
N GLU A 71 13.20 -4.05 1.53
CA GLU A 71 14.10 -4.87 0.70
C GLU A 71 15.57 -4.49 0.97
N GLU A 72 15.83 -3.20 1.22
CA GLU A 72 17.14 -2.67 1.54
C GLU A 72 17.67 -3.28 2.84
N PHE A 73 16.87 -3.28 3.90
CA PHE A 73 17.23 -3.89 5.18
C PHE A 73 17.49 -5.39 5.05
N LYS A 74 16.60 -6.13 4.37
CA LYS A 74 16.78 -7.57 4.14
C LYS A 74 18.05 -7.89 3.34
N SER A 75 18.38 -7.05 2.36
CA SER A 75 19.60 -7.18 1.58
C SER A 75 20.87 -7.01 2.42
N ILE A 76 20.83 -6.08 3.38
CA ILE A 76 21.97 -5.80 4.27
C ILE A 76 22.17 -6.92 5.30
N VAL A 77 21.10 -7.32 6.00
CA VAL A 77 21.20 -8.28 7.12
C VAL A 77 21.22 -9.74 6.67
N GLN A 78 20.87 -10.05 5.44
CA GLN A 78 20.72 -11.40 4.89
C GLN A 78 19.62 -12.24 5.58
N ASP A 79 19.22 -13.34 4.94
CA ASP A 79 18.05 -14.13 5.34
C ASP A 79 18.18 -14.76 6.75
N ASP A 80 19.33 -15.35 7.07
CA ASP A 80 19.51 -16.03 8.35
C ASP A 80 19.48 -15.07 9.55
N LEU A 81 20.09 -13.89 9.39
CA LEU A 81 20.04 -12.85 10.44
C LEU A 81 18.68 -12.22 10.54
N TRP A 82 18.01 -11.99 9.40
CA TRP A 82 16.64 -11.48 9.37
C TRP A 82 15.67 -12.42 10.12
N LYS A 83 15.79 -13.73 9.95
CA LYS A 83 15.01 -14.73 10.69
C LYS A 83 15.18 -14.61 12.21
N ARG A 84 16.39 -14.28 12.67
CA ARG A 84 16.68 -14.09 14.11
C ARG A 84 16.03 -12.82 14.66
N ILE A 85 16.08 -11.74 13.90
CA ILE A 85 15.38 -10.48 14.20
C ILE A 85 13.88 -10.71 14.29
N GLU A 86 13.31 -11.36 13.28
CA GLU A 86 11.90 -11.68 13.20
C GLU A 86 11.43 -12.59 14.34
N PHE A 87 12.30 -13.49 14.83
CA PHE A 87 12.04 -14.29 16.04
C PHE A 87 11.78 -13.41 17.26
N ILE A 88 12.68 -12.48 17.56
CA ILE A 88 12.55 -11.58 18.71
C ILE A 88 11.25 -10.79 18.61
N ARG A 89 10.94 -10.23 17.43
CA ARG A 89 9.70 -9.50 17.18
C ARG A 89 8.45 -10.34 17.47
N ARG A 90 8.40 -11.56 16.96
CA ARG A 90 7.24 -12.47 17.15
C ARG A 90 7.05 -12.87 18.60
N ILE A 91 8.11 -13.26 19.30
CA ILE A 91 8.01 -13.65 20.70
C ILE A 91 7.59 -12.47 21.56
N SER A 92 8.13 -11.27 21.32
CA SER A 92 7.78 -10.06 22.08
C SER A 92 6.32 -9.65 21.90
N ASN A 93 5.71 -9.89 20.76
CA ASN A 93 4.28 -9.63 20.54
C ASN A 93 3.37 -10.51 21.46
N ASN A 94 3.90 -11.58 22.03
CA ASN A 94 3.15 -12.46 22.94
C ASN A 94 3.19 -11.99 24.39
N VAL A 95 4.05 -11.05 24.77
CA VAL A 95 4.22 -10.55 26.16
C VAL A 95 2.89 -10.06 26.76
N ASN A 96 2.11 -9.33 25.98
CA ASN A 96 0.84 -8.72 26.40
C ASN A 96 -0.38 -9.62 26.19
N SER A 97 -0.18 -10.88 25.79
CA SER A 97 -1.26 -11.82 25.54
C SER A 97 -1.60 -12.60 26.81
N SER A 98 -2.81 -12.44 27.33
CA SER A 98 -3.28 -13.12 28.55
C SER A 98 -3.22 -14.66 28.49
N ASN A 99 -3.15 -15.24 27.30
CA ASN A 99 -3.22 -16.68 27.06
C ASN A 99 -1.87 -17.34 26.72
N LYS A 100 -0.76 -16.57 26.63
CA LYS A 100 0.54 -17.11 26.21
C LYS A 100 1.60 -16.85 27.28
N LYS A 101 2.12 -17.92 27.88
CA LYS A 101 3.30 -17.84 28.76
C LYS A 101 4.56 -18.04 27.93
N ILE A 102 5.48 -17.08 28.00
CA ILE A 102 6.81 -17.20 27.40
C ILE A 102 7.65 -18.13 28.29
N SER A 103 8.31 -19.10 27.67
CA SER A 103 9.20 -20.00 28.39
C SER A 103 10.61 -19.39 28.56
N PHE A 104 11.36 -19.89 29.55
CA PHE A 104 12.76 -19.51 29.74
C PHE A 104 13.60 -19.76 28.47
N ASP A 105 13.41 -20.90 27.80
CA ASP A 105 14.13 -21.24 26.56
C ASP A 105 13.84 -20.24 25.43
N GLN A 106 12.61 -19.71 25.37
CA GLN A 106 12.24 -18.69 24.39
C GLN A 106 12.93 -17.35 24.68
N ALA A 107 12.97 -16.95 25.94
CA ALA A 107 13.65 -15.72 26.35
C ALA A 107 15.17 -15.81 26.15
N GLU A 108 15.78 -16.94 26.52
CA GLU A 108 17.21 -17.20 26.28
C GLU A 108 17.53 -17.15 24.77
N LEU A 109 16.68 -17.73 23.94
CA LEU A 109 16.85 -17.69 22.49
C LEU A 109 16.66 -16.26 21.92
N CYS A 110 15.80 -15.43 22.53
CA CYS A 110 15.72 -14.00 22.20
C CYS A 110 17.06 -13.30 22.46
N LEU A 111 17.67 -13.52 23.62
CA LEU A 111 18.97 -12.95 23.95
C LEU A 111 20.10 -13.43 23.03
N GLN A 112 20.13 -14.75 22.71
CA GLN A 112 21.10 -15.31 21.75
C GLN A 112 20.95 -14.67 20.36
N ASN A 113 19.72 -14.50 19.88
CA ASN A 113 19.47 -13.88 18.57
C ASN A 113 19.82 -12.41 18.58
N LEU A 114 19.51 -11.70 19.67
CA LEU A 114 19.89 -10.30 19.84
C LEU A 114 21.43 -10.12 19.88
N PHE A 115 22.13 -11.01 20.56
CA PHE A 115 23.61 -11.01 20.60
C PHE A 115 24.21 -11.18 19.19
N ILE A 116 23.73 -12.13 18.41
CA ILE A 116 24.22 -12.36 17.05
C ILE A 116 23.93 -11.15 16.15
N PHE A 117 22.79 -10.50 16.33
CA PHE A 117 22.51 -9.26 15.60
C PHE A 117 23.46 -8.12 16.00
N PHE A 118 23.76 -7.98 17.28
CA PHE A 118 24.70 -6.93 17.76
C PHE A 118 26.16 -7.25 17.39
N ASP A 119 26.53 -8.52 17.32
CA ASP A 119 27.83 -8.92 16.79
C ASP A 119 27.96 -8.53 15.31
N PHE A 120 26.89 -8.71 14.50
CA PHE A 120 26.82 -8.20 13.14
C PHE A 120 26.95 -6.66 13.08
N LEU A 121 26.29 -5.92 13.96
CA LEU A 121 26.43 -4.46 14.02
C LEU A 121 27.86 -4.04 14.36
N SER A 122 28.49 -4.72 15.32
CA SER A 122 29.90 -4.50 15.64
C SER A 122 30.78 -4.79 14.42
N CYS A 123 30.59 -5.91 13.72
CA CYS A 123 31.34 -6.21 12.51
C CYS A 123 31.20 -5.13 11.43
N CYS A 124 29.99 -4.62 11.22
CA CYS A 124 29.71 -3.68 10.14
C CYS A 124 30.13 -2.24 10.43
N TYR A 125 30.03 -1.80 11.69
CA TYR A 125 30.11 -0.38 12.03
C TYR A 125 31.21 -0.01 13.04
N SER A 126 31.83 -0.99 13.73
CA SER A 126 32.97 -0.73 14.62
C SER A 126 34.26 -0.55 13.85
N GLU A 127 35.24 0.13 14.48
CA GLU A 127 36.60 0.25 13.94
C GLU A 127 37.43 -1.03 14.18
N ASP A 128 37.33 -1.57 15.40
CA ASP A 128 38.06 -2.75 15.84
C ASP A 128 37.07 -3.87 16.18
N TYR A 129 36.72 -4.70 15.18
CA TYR A 129 35.83 -5.83 15.39
C TYR A 129 36.60 -7.08 15.85
N GLU A 130 36.11 -7.70 16.91
CA GLU A 130 36.52 -9.04 17.35
C GLU A 130 35.31 -9.96 17.36
N GLU A 131 35.45 -11.16 16.76
CA GLU A 131 34.39 -12.18 16.77
C GLU A 131 34.15 -12.68 18.20
N ARG A 132 32.88 -12.75 18.61
CA ARG A 132 32.46 -13.14 19.96
C ARG A 132 31.45 -14.27 19.90
N GLU A 133 31.42 -15.08 20.96
CA GLU A 133 30.42 -16.13 21.12
C GLU A 133 29.54 -15.85 22.35
N TYR A 134 28.26 -16.14 22.20
CA TYR A 134 27.30 -16.05 23.31
C TYR A 134 27.59 -17.13 24.34
N ASN A 135 27.64 -16.76 25.61
CA ASN A 135 27.88 -17.66 26.72
C ASN A 135 26.64 -17.77 27.64
N SER A 136 25.93 -18.91 27.52
CA SER A 136 24.75 -19.21 28.36
C SER A 136 25.04 -19.34 29.85
N ASP A 137 26.30 -19.58 30.24
CA ASP A 137 26.64 -19.72 31.68
C ASP A 137 26.64 -18.36 32.39
N LEU A 138 26.81 -17.26 31.70
CA LEU A 138 26.72 -15.93 32.27
C LEU A 138 25.30 -15.61 32.79
N ILE A 139 24.27 -16.05 32.07
CA ILE A 139 22.87 -15.80 32.49
C ILE A 139 22.43 -16.64 33.69
N LYS A 140 23.04 -17.84 33.92
CA LYS A 140 22.72 -18.71 35.05
C LYS A 140 23.22 -18.15 36.38
N ASN A 141 24.19 -17.24 36.34
CA ASN A 141 24.87 -16.68 37.53
C ASN A 141 24.43 -15.23 37.83
N GLY A 142 23.40 -14.71 37.18
CA GLY A 142 22.89 -13.34 37.39
C GLY A 142 22.21 -13.19 38.76
N SER A 143 22.45 -12.07 39.47
CA SER A 143 21.81 -11.75 40.74
C SER A 143 20.58 -10.87 40.53
N ALA A 144 19.52 -11.10 41.29
CA ALA A 144 18.21 -10.45 41.21
C ALA A 144 18.15 -9.01 41.79
N ASP A 145 19.27 -8.45 42.24
CA ASP A 145 19.27 -7.18 42.99
C ASP A 145 19.55 -5.90 42.16
N THR A 146 19.36 -5.95 40.84
CA THR A 146 19.69 -4.82 39.96
C THR A 146 18.46 -3.94 39.74
N VAL A 147 18.53 -2.67 40.14
CA VAL A 147 17.55 -1.64 39.77
C VAL A 147 17.72 -1.33 38.27
N ILE A 148 16.70 -1.59 37.49
CA ILE A 148 16.72 -1.37 36.03
C ILE A 148 16.16 0.01 35.76
N PRO A 149 16.86 0.87 34.99
CA PRO A 149 16.33 2.15 34.57
C PRO A 149 15.17 1.98 33.58
N GLU A 150 14.18 2.86 33.64
CA GLU A 150 13.19 3.00 32.58
C GLU A 150 13.86 3.67 31.37
N TYR A 151 13.69 3.05 30.19
CA TYR A 151 14.17 3.60 28.92
C TYR A 151 12.98 4.11 28.11
N GLY A 152 13.10 5.34 27.59
CA GLY A 152 12.10 5.94 26.72
C GLY A 152 12.19 5.38 25.28
N GLU A 153 11.10 5.54 24.55
CA GLU A 153 11.07 5.25 23.12
C GLU A 153 11.95 6.22 22.34
N VAL A 154 12.80 5.71 21.44
CA VAL A 154 13.69 6.52 20.61
C VAL A 154 12.99 6.96 19.33
N VAL A 155 13.03 8.25 19.04
CA VAL A 155 12.44 8.83 17.82
C VAL A 155 13.47 8.79 16.69
N LEU A 156 13.11 8.14 15.58
CA LEU A 156 14.03 7.96 14.46
C LEU A 156 14.45 9.29 13.81
N ALA A 157 13.54 10.26 13.72
CA ALA A 157 13.83 11.57 13.14
C ALA A 157 14.96 12.31 13.90
N ASP A 158 14.95 12.25 15.24
CA ASP A 158 15.97 12.88 16.07
C ASP A 158 17.34 12.22 15.86
N LEU A 159 17.37 10.87 15.77
CA LEU A 159 18.61 10.14 15.46
C LEU A 159 19.19 10.48 14.09
N ILE A 160 18.34 10.68 13.08
CA ILE A 160 18.79 11.06 11.72
C ILE A 160 19.43 12.45 11.73
N ASP A 161 18.85 13.39 12.45
CA ASP A 161 19.40 14.74 12.55
C ASP A 161 20.75 14.74 13.31
N GLU A 162 20.87 13.96 14.39
CA GLU A 162 22.11 13.80 15.15
C GLU A 162 23.24 13.18 14.32
N ASN A 163 22.94 12.17 13.50
CA ASN A 163 23.95 11.37 12.79
C ASN A 163 24.23 11.84 11.36
N LYS A 164 23.62 12.93 10.91
CA LYS A 164 23.67 13.41 9.53
C LYS A 164 25.09 13.56 8.95
N SER A 165 26.05 13.95 9.77
CA SER A 165 27.46 14.14 9.34
C SER A 165 28.25 12.85 9.15
N CYS A 166 27.85 11.75 9.78
CA CYS A 166 28.61 10.48 9.81
C CYS A 166 28.07 9.42 8.85
N ARG A 167 26.89 9.65 8.23
CA ARG A 167 26.18 8.64 7.41
C ARG A 167 27.05 8.04 6.30
N ASN A 168 27.68 8.86 5.50
CA ASN A 168 28.52 8.40 4.38
C ASN A 168 29.68 7.50 4.83
N GLU A 169 30.30 7.80 5.97
CA GLU A 169 31.40 7.02 6.51
C GLU A 169 30.94 5.65 6.98
N PHE A 170 29.85 5.58 7.76
CA PHE A 170 29.29 4.33 8.23
C PHE A 170 28.76 3.46 7.09
N THR A 171 28.09 4.03 6.08
CA THR A 171 27.64 3.33 4.89
C THR A 171 28.81 2.69 4.13
N ALA A 172 29.88 3.45 3.93
CA ALA A 172 31.09 2.94 3.26
C ALA A 172 31.74 1.80 4.06
N ARG A 173 31.86 1.94 5.38
CA ARG A 173 32.42 0.91 6.27
C ARG A 173 31.58 -0.37 6.20
N ARG A 174 30.26 -0.27 6.38
CA ARG A 174 29.36 -1.41 6.31
C ARG A 174 29.41 -2.10 4.95
N SER A 175 29.44 -1.38 3.83
CA SER A 175 29.45 -1.97 2.48
C SER A 175 30.69 -2.86 2.20
N VAL A 176 31.78 -2.60 2.92
CA VAL A 176 33.00 -3.42 2.86
C VAL A 176 32.94 -4.59 3.85
N GLN A 177 32.57 -4.31 5.10
CA GLN A 177 32.64 -5.28 6.20
C GLN A 177 31.51 -6.32 6.17
N ALA A 178 30.30 -5.94 5.78
CA ALA A 178 29.16 -6.85 5.74
C ALA A 178 29.39 -8.07 4.82
N LYS A 179 30.24 -7.93 3.80
CA LYS A 179 30.58 -9.05 2.89
C LYS A 179 31.41 -10.14 3.58
N ASN A 180 32.08 -9.81 4.66
CA ASN A 180 32.94 -10.73 5.41
C ASN A 180 32.19 -11.42 6.57
N TYR A 181 31.00 -10.92 6.94
CA TYR A 181 30.20 -11.51 7.99
C TYR A 181 29.35 -12.66 7.45
N ILE A 182 29.50 -13.85 8.01
CA ILE A 182 28.71 -15.03 7.66
C ILE A 182 27.83 -15.37 8.86
N PRO A 183 26.54 -15.00 8.84
CA PRO A 183 25.64 -15.31 9.95
C PRO A 183 25.47 -16.82 10.09
N LYS A 184 25.58 -17.34 11.30
CA LYS A 184 25.31 -18.76 11.59
C LYS A 184 23.81 -19.03 11.34
N PRO A 185 23.43 -20.07 10.56
CA PRO A 185 22.03 -20.38 10.30
C PRO A 185 21.24 -20.61 11.59
N LEU A 186 19.99 -20.14 11.64
CA LEU A 186 19.08 -20.48 12.73
C LEU A 186 18.59 -21.93 12.56
N ASN A 187 19.37 -22.88 13.04
CA ASN A 187 19.10 -24.32 12.89
C ASN A 187 18.36 -24.88 14.09
N LEU A 188 17.07 -24.58 14.20
CA LEU A 188 16.19 -25.22 15.19
C LEU A 188 15.75 -26.59 14.69
N SER A 189 15.66 -27.57 15.63
CA SER A 189 15.07 -28.86 15.32
C SER A 189 13.61 -28.69 14.86
N GLU A 190 13.11 -29.66 14.11
CA GLU A 190 11.72 -29.65 13.64
C GLU A 190 10.73 -29.55 14.80
N PHE A 191 10.98 -30.26 15.89
CA PHE A 191 10.19 -30.17 17.12
C PHE A 191 10.17 -28.73 17.71
N LYS A 192 11.35 -28.08 17.85
CA LYS A 192 11.42 -26.69 18.34
C LYS A 192 10.76 -25.72 17.35
N THR A 193 10.91 -25.95 16.05
CA THR A 193 10.24 -25.15 15.01
C THR A 193 8.71 -25.22 15.17
N ARG A 194 8.17 -26.41 15.35
CA ARG A 194 6.75 -26.63 15.59
C ARG A 194 6.29 -25.88 16.85
N LYS A 195 6.89 -26.15 18.00
CA LYS A 195 6.49 -25.58 19.29
C LYS A 195 6.62 -24.07 19.38
N ILE A 196 7.66 -23.48 18.80
CA ILE A 196 7.93 -22.05 18.94
C ILE A 196 7.18 -21.23 17.90
N TYR A 197 7.17 -21.68 16.64
CA TYR A 197 6.64 -20.88 15.54
C TYR A 197 5.25 -21.32 15.08
N ILE A 198 5.06 -22.62 14.81
CA ILE A 198 3.84 -23.09 14.17
C ILE A 198 2.68 -23.08 15.15
N ASP A 199 2.87 -23.55 16.39
CA ASP A 199 1.85 -23.48 17.43
C ASP A 199 1.45 -22.02 17.70
N SER A 200 2.42 -21.09 17.75
CA SER A 200 2.13 -19.65 17.87
C SER A 200 1.32 -19.11 16.69
N MET A 201 1.69 -19.47 15.46
CA MET A 201 0.93 -19.04 14.27
C MET A 201 -0.50 -19.57 14.29
N LEU A 202 -0.71 -20.80 14.75
CA LEU A 202 -2.05 -21.39 14.88
C LEU A 202 -2.88 -20.65 15.94
N VAL A 203 -2.30 -20.37 17.10
CA VAL A 203 -3.00 -19.62 18.17
C VAL A 203 -3.31 -18.19 17.71
N ASP A 204 -2.38 -17.52 17.00
CA ASP A 204 -2.63 -16.16 16.44
C ASP A 204 -3.74 -16.15 15.39
N ALA A 205 -3.91 -17.26 14.67
CA ALA A 205 -5.00 -17.47 13.72
C ALA A 205 -6.32 -17.95 14.38
N GLY A 206 -6.37 -18.01 15.72
CA GLY A 206 -7.58 -18.36 16.48
C GLY A 206 -7.84 -19.85 16.64
N TRP A 207 -6.84 -20.73 16.42
CA TRP A 207 -6.94 -22.17 16.64
C TRP A 207 -6.63 -22.54 18.08
N THR A 208 -7.27 -23.60 18.60
CA THR A 208 -7.08 -24.11 19.96
C THR A 208 -6.46 -25.51 19.94
N GLU A 209 -5.35 -25.72 20.68
CA GLU A 209 -4.67 -27.02 20.79
C GLU A 209 -5.59 -28.09 21.40
N ASN A 210 -5.49 -29.30 20.89
CA ASN A 210 -6.29 -30.48 21.29
C ASN A 210 -7.82 -30.35 21.09
N LYS A 211 -8.29 -29.22 20.59
CA LYS A 211 -9.68 -29.01 20.20
C LYS A 211 -9.81 -28.91 18.68
N ASP A 212 -9.09 -27.96 18.11
CA ASP A 212 -9.18 -27.63 16.70
C ASP A 212 -8.03 -28.21 15.87
N TRP A 213 -6.91 -28.60 16.51
CA TRP A 213 -5.84 -29.33 15.83
C TRP A 213 -5.26 -30.47 16.68
N ILE A 214 -4.75 -31.48 15.99
CA ILE A 214 -4.07 -32.62 16.55
C ILE A 214 -2.67 -32.71 15.97
N ASN A 215 -1.68 -32.85 16.86
CA ASN A 215 -0.27 -33.04 16.48
C ASN A 215 0.00 -34.53 16.22
N GLU A 216 0.93 -34.83 15.31
CA GLU A 216 1.38 -36.17 14.97
C GLU A 216 0.21 -37.15 14.73
N TYR A 217 -0.72 -36.68 13.85
CA TYR A 217 -1.93 -37.44 13.55
C TYR A 217 -1.62 -38.73 12.80
N PRO A 218 -2.04 -39.94 13.33
CA PRO A 218 -1.72 -41.20 12.70
C PRO A 218 -2.48 -41.40 11.38
N LEU A 219 -1.75 -41.79 10.36
CA LEU A 219 -2.24 -42.07 9.00
C LEU A 219 -1.93 -43.49 8.61
N THR A 220 -2.83 -44.10 7.84
CA THR A 220 -2.70 -45.45 7.28
C THR A 220 -2.69 -45.43 5.76
N GLY A 221 -2.15 -46.51 5.14
CA GLY A 221 -2.08 -46.63 3.70
C GLY A 221 -0.96 -45.80 3.05
N MET A 222 0.10 -45.52 3.79
CA MET A 222 1.30 -44.87 3.28
C MET A 222 2.10 -45.82 2.39
N PRO A 223 2.82 -45.30 1.37
CA PRO A 223 3.64 -46.11 0.45
C PRO A 223 5.02 -46.47 1.05
N ASN A 224 5.06 -46.81 2.33
CA ASN A 224 6.21 -47.27 3.06
C ASN A 224 5.99 -48.74 3.58
N PRO A 225 7.02 -49.47 4.03
CA PRO A 225 6.87 -50.86 4.49
C PRO A 225 5.91 -51.06 5.64
N SER A 226 5.76 -50.07 6.54
CA SER A 226 4.83 -50.13 7.68
C SER A 226 3.38 -49.80 7.27
N GLY A 227 3.17 -49.12 6.13
CA GLY A 227 1.86 -48.60 5.74
C GLY A 227 1.36 -47.47 6.64
N GLU A 228 2.16 -46.98 7.56
CA GLU A 228 1.81 -45.99 8.57
C GLU A 228 2.60 -44.70 8.37
N GLY A 229 2.04 -43.56 8.78
CA GLY A 229 2.67 -42.25 8.76
C GLY A 229 2.05 -41.34 9.82
N PHE A 230 2.67 -40.21 10.06
CA PHE A 230 2.18 -39.21 11.01
C PHE A 230 2.22 -37.84 10.33
N ALA A 231 1.06 -37.18 10.28
CA ALA A 231 1.01 -35.79 9.84
C ALA A 231 1.37 -34.88 11.00
N ASP A 232 2.24 -33.90 10.77
CA ASP A 232 2.69 -32.99 11.83
C ASP A 232 1.53 -32.27 12.51
N TYR A 233 0.57 -31.75 11.71
CA TYR A 233 -0.68 -31.17 12.21
C TYR A 233 -1.84 -31.49 11.29
N VAL A 234 -3.00 -31.78 11.88
CA VAL A 234 -4.28 -31.87 11.18
C VAL A 234 -5.28 -30.93 11.85
N LEU A 235 -5.90 -30.05 11.05
CA LEU A 235 -6.85 -29.03 11.52
C LEU A 235 -8.28 -29.45 11.20
N PHE A 236 -9.19 -29.21 12.17
CA PHE A 236 -10.59 -29.62 12.12
C PHE A 236 -11.54 -28.44 12.37
N ASP A 237 -12.75 -28.54 11.83
CA ASP A 237 -13.87 -27.67 12.21
C ASP A 237 -14.55 -28.17 13.50
N ASP A 238 -15.58 -27.44 13.97
CA ASP A 238 -16.33 -27.82 15.18
C ASP A 238 -17.14 -29.13 15.05
N ALA A 239 -17.37 -29.59 13.81
CA ALA A 239 -17.99 -30.88 13.51
C ALA A 239 -16.97 -32.01 13.30
N HIS A 240 -15.70 -31.79 13.66
CA HIS A 240 -14.58 -32.70 13.42
C HIS A 240 -14.40 -33.11 11.94
N GLN A 241 -14.83 -32.26 11.01
CA GLN A 241 -14.47 -32.41 9.60
C GLN A 241 -13.11 -31.80 9.35
N ILE A 242 -12.33 -32.45 8.49
CA ILE A 242 -10.98 -32.00 8.19
C ILE A 242 -11.00 -30.69 7.38
N LEU A 243 -10.15 -29.74 7.77
CA LEU A 243 -9.94 -28.48 7.06
C LEU A 243 -8.56 -28.40 6.40
N ALA A 244 -7.51 -28.73 7.14
CA ALA A 244 -6.16 -28.64 6.59
C ALA A 244 -5.22 -29.68 7.17
N VAL A 245 -4.11 -29.91 6.45
CA VAL A 245 -2.93 -30.64 6.93
C VAL A 245 -1.72 -29.72 6.79
N ILE A 246 -0.86 -29.71 7.82
CA ILE A 246 0.37 -28.92 7.81
C ILE A 246 1.55 -29.88 7.90
N GLU A 247 2.50 -29.69 7.00
CA GLU A 247 3.81 -30.34 7.01
C GLU A 247 4.86 -29.33 7.45
N ALA A 248 5.55 -29.64 8.53
CA ALA A 248 6.57 -28.79 9.12
C ALA A 248 7.97 -29.21 8.69
N LYS A 249 8.86 -28.25 8.55
CA LYS A 249 10.29 -28.48 8.30
C LYS A 249 11.12 -27.65 9.27
N LYS A 250 12.40 -28.02 9.41
CA LYS A 250 13.37 -27.23 10.19
C LYS A 250 13.50 -25.83 9.61
N THR A 251 13.79 -24.84 10.44
CA THR A 251 13.93 -23.42 10.06
C THR A 251 14.91 -23.16 8.89
N CYS A 252 15.94 -23.99 8.75
CA CYS A 252 16.94 -23.88 7.70
C CYS A 252 16.64 -24.73 6.43
N VAL A 253 15.48 -25.40 6.39
CA VAL A 253 15.10 -26.30 5.28
C VAL A 253 14.04 -25.63 4.42
N ASP A 254 14.21 -25.74 3.11
CA ASP A 254 13.21 -25.28 2.13
C ASP A 254 11.90 -26.06 2.31
N VAL A 255 10.81 -25.32 2.40
CA VAL A 255 9.46 -25.87 2.67
C VAL A 255 9.01 -26.84 1.57
N SER A 256 9.44 -26.63 0.32
CA SER A 256 9.08 -27.49 -0.81
C SER A 256 9.51 -28.95 -0.66
N LYS A 257 10.51 -29.22 0.17
CA LYS A 257 10.96 -30.60 0.47
C LYS A 257 9.89 -31.44 1.15
N GLY A 258 8.93 -30.83 1.85
CA GLY A 258 7.78 -31.52 2.47
C GLY A 258 6.61 -31.79 1.53
N ARG A 259 6.62 -31.22 0.31
CA ARG A 259 5.45 -31.25 -0.60
C ARG A 259 4.92 -32.65 -0.90
N GLN A 260 5.78 -33.57 -1.31
CA GLN A 260 5.35 -34.93 -1.65
C GLN A 260 4.76 -35.67 -0.46
N GLN A 261 5.34 -35.50 0.70
CA GLN A 261 4.88 -36.08 1.95
C GLN A 261 3.50 -35.52 2.34
N ALA A 262 3.32 -34.22 2.29
CA ALA A 262 2.04 -33.57 2.57
C ALA A 262 0.92 -33.97 1.59
N ILE A 263 1.25 -34.17 0.30
CA ILE A 263 0.29 -34.67 -0.69
C ILE A 263 -0.15 -36.10 -0.35
N LEU A 264 0.76 -36.97 0.07
CA LEU A 264 0.42 -38.33 0.49
C LEU A 264 -0.46 -38.33 1.73
N TYR A 265 -0.20 -37.46 2.69
CA TYR A 265 -1.03 -37.26 3.87
C TYR A 265 -2.42 -36.75 3.50
N ALA A 266 -2.52 -35.75 2.65
CA ALA A 266 -3.80 -35.24 2.17
C ALA A 266 -4.62 -36.32 1.45
N ASN A 267 -3.98 -37.18 0.65
CA ASN A 267 -4.66 -38.30 -0.04
C ASN A 267 -5.21 -39.36 0.95
N SER A 268 -4.46 -39.66 2.02
CA SER A 268 -4.94 -40.59 3.07
C SER A 268 -6.10 -39.99 3.85
N LEU A 269 -5.99 -38.71 4.23
CA LEU A 269 -7.03 -37.97 4.95
C LEU A 269 -8.30 -37.81 4.12
N GLU A 270 -8.18 -37.54 2.83
CA GLU A 270 -9.33 -37.45 1.89
C GLU A 270 -10.11 -38.77 1.82
N LYS A 271 -9.40 -39.92 1.78
CA LYS A 271 -10.06 -41.23 1.80
C LYS A 271 -10.82 -41.46 3.11
N LYS A 272 -10.29 -40.99 4.24
CA LYS A 272 -10.88 -41.19 5.58
C LYS A 272 -12.07 -40.25 5.83
N PHE A 273 -11.95 -38.98 5.46
CA PHE A 273 -12.94 -37.94 5.77
C PHE A 273 -13.84 -37.58 4.58
N HIS A 274 -13.62 -38.15 3.38
CA HIS A 274 -14.32 -37.84 2.14
C HIS A 274 -14.25 -36.33 1.77
N ARG A 275 -13.20 -35.65 2.24
CA ARG A 275 -12.93 -34.23 2.02
C ARG A 275 -11.44 -34.04 1.91
N ARG A 276 -10.99 -33.45 0.79
CA ARG A 276 -9.57 -33.13 0.59
C ARG A 276 -9.19 -31.92 1.43
N PRO A 277 -8.23 -32.06 2.37
CA PRO A 277 -7.75 -30.91 3.16
C PRO A 277 -6.93 -29.94 2.31
N VAL A 278 -6.92 -28.68 2.72
CA VAL A 278 -5.92 -27.70 2.24
C VAL A 278 -4.57 -28.09 2.83
N ILE A 279 -3.50 -27.97 2.04
CA ILE A 279 -2.15 -28.30 2.48
C ILE A 279 -1.40 -27.00 2.77
N PHE A 280 -0.79 -26.94 3.94
CA PHE A 280 0.22 -25.92 4.27
C PHE A 280 1.59 -26.58 4.45
N LEU A 281 2.62 -25.98 3.86
CA LEU A 281 4.02 -26.35 4.03
C LEU A 281 4.69 -25.19 4.76
N THR A 282 5.38 -25.46 5.87
CA THR A 282 6.00 -24.37 6.62
C THR A 282 7.29 -24.79 7.34
N ASN A 283 8.24 -23.87 7.47
CA ASN A 283 9.41 -23.97 8.31
C ASN A 283 9.42 -22.92 9.45
N GLY A 284 8.25 -22.32 9.72
CA GLY A 284 8.06 -21.28 10.71
C GLY A 284 8.32 -19.85 10.22
N PHE A 285 9.07 -19.67 9.14
CA PHE A 285 9.34 -18.35 8.51
C PHE A 285 8.69 -18.21 7.14
N GLU A 286 8.66 -19.28 6.42
CA GLU A 286 8.03 -19.36 5.12
C GLU A 286 6.88 -20.35 5.17
N THR A 287 5.75 -19.95 4.61
CA THR A 287 4.55 -20.79 4.56
C THR A 287 4.02 -20.80 3.13
N HIS A 288 3.77 -21.99 2.60
CA HIS A 288 3.17 -22.19 1.29
C HIS A 288 1.81 -22.87 1.45
N ILE A 289 0.88 -22.54 0.57
CA ILE A 289 -0.45 -23.14 0.48
C ILE A 289 -0.61 -23.91 -0.84
N VAL A 290 -1.21 -25.12 -0.74
CA VAL A 290 -1.64 -25.92 -1.88
C VAL A 290 -3.12 -26.22 -1.69
N ASP A 291 -3.97 -25.54 -2.44
CA ASP A 291 -5.43 -25.58 -2.31
C ASP A 291 -6.12 -26.39 -3.43
N GLY A 292 -5.34 -26.97 -4.33
CA GLY A 292 -5.83 -27.77 -5.44
C GLY A 292 -6.45 -26.99 -6.59
N LYS A 293 -6.68 -25.68 -6.45
CA LYS A 293 -7.23 -24.82 -7.50
C LYS A 293 -6.16 -23.98 -8.18
N TYR A 294 -5.35 -23.30 -7.41
CA TYR A 294 -4.25 -22.48 -7.91
C TYR A 294 -2.92 -23.20 -7.73
N PRO A 295 -1.88 -22.82 -8.47
CA PRO A 295 -0.53 -23.30 -8.20
C PRO A 295 -0.11 -23.05 -6.76
N GLU A 296 0.79 -23.90 -6.24
CA GLU A 296 1.43 -23.65 -4.95
C GLU A 296 1.98 -22.23 -4.88
N ARG A 297 1.75 -21.57 -3.74
CA ARG A 297 2.12 -20.19 -3.56
C ARG A 297 2.48 -19.88 -2.10
N LYS A 298 3.31 -18.88 -1.93
CA LYS A 298 3.64 -18.33 -0.62
C LYS A 298 2.43 -17.61 -0.03
N CYS A 299 2.20 -17.78 1.26
CA CYS A 299 1.23 -17.02 2.04
C CYS A 299 1.87 -16.51 3.34
N ALA A 300 1.31 -15.45 3.90
CA ALA A 300 1.89 -14.80 5.08
C ALA A 300 1.79 -15.64 6.35
N ALA A 301 0.74 -16.45 6.47
CA ALA A 301 0.49 -17.30 7.64
C ALA A 301 -0.45 -18.46 7.28
N ILE A 302 -0.68 -19.36 8.23
CA ILE A 302 -1.73 -20.38 8.16
C ILE A 302 -3.08 -19.68 8.29
N TYR A 303 -4.06 -20.08 7.49
CA TYR A 303 -5.40 -19.52 7.52
C TYR A 303 -6.10 -19.78 8.85
N SER A 304 -6.95 -18.86 9.27
CA SER A 304 -7.83 -19.07 10.42
C SER A 304 -8.87 -20.16 10.14
N LYS A 305 -9.45 -20.71 11.20
CA LYS A 305 -10.56 -21.67 11.11
C LYS A 305 -11.72 -21.10 10.28
N ARG A 306 -12.11 -19.85 10.57
CA ARG A 306 -13.15 -19.10 9.85
C ARG A 306 -12.84 -18.97 8.36
N ASP A 307 -11.57 -18.72 7.99
CA ASP A 307 -11.17 -18.58 6.58
C ASP A 307 -11.25 -19.91 5.84
N LEU A 308 -10.81 -21.02 6.46
CA LEU A 308 -10.90 -22.35 5.85
C LEU A 308 -12.35 -22.81 5.73
N GLU A 309 -13.18 -22.63 6.76
CA GLU A 309 -14.62 -22.92 6.67
C GLU A 309 -15.30 -22.14 5.56
N LYS A 310 -15.01 -20.82 5.46
CA LYS A 310 -15.48 -19.98 4.35
C LYS A 310 -15.00 -20.52 3.01
N TRP A 311 -13.72 -20.87 2.89
CA TRP A 311 -13.13 -21.43 1.68
C TRP A 311 -13.86 -22.70 1.22
N PHE A 312 -14.10 -23.65 2.11
CA PHE A 312 -14.85 -24.88 1.81
C PHE A 312 -16.30 -24.59 1.41
N ASN A 313 -16.96 -23.68 2.11
CA ASN A 313 -18.32 -23.27 1.76
C ASN A 313 -18.37 -22.66 0.36
N LEU A 314 -17.46 -21.76 0.00
CA LEU A 314 -17.38 -21.21 -1.34
C LEU A 314 -17.12 -22.30 -2.40
N GLN A 315 -16.22 -23.26 -2.12
CA GLN A 315 -15.95 -24.35 -3.05
C GLN A 315 -17.19 -25.21 -3.35
N SER A 316 -18.05 -25.45 -2.36
CA SER A 316 -19.26 -26.27 -2.50
C SER A 316 -20.35 -25.60 -3.36
N PHE A 317 -20.38 -24.28 -3.43
CA PHE A 317 -21.38 -23.51 -4.17
C PHE A 317 -20.83 -22.84 -5.45
N ARG A 318 -19.54 -23.01 -5.73
CA ARG A 318 -18.88 -22.35 -6.86
C ARG A 318 -19.37 -22.88 -8.19
N GLU A 319 -19.89 -21.95 -9.01
CA GLU A 319 -20.30 -22.23 -10.39
C GLU A 319 -19.28 -21.65 -11.39
N SER A 320 -19.25 -22.22 -12.60
CA SER A 320 -18.40 -21.71 -13.70
C SER A 320 -18.75 -20.28 -14.09
N LEU A 321 -17.72 -19.50 -14.40
CA LEU A 321 -17.83 -18.13 -14.92
C LEU A 321 -17.92 -18.06 -16.45
N LYS A 322 -18.07 -19.18 -17.14
CA LYS A 322 -18.02 -19.24 -18.60
C LYS A 322 -19.17 -18.50 -19.30
N ASN A 323 -20.38 -18.53 -18.73
CA ASN A 323 -21.58 -17.92 -19.30
C ASN A 323 -22.28 -17.04 -18.24
N VAL A 324 -21.61 -16.01 -17.80
CA VAL A 324 -22.12 -15.11 -16.76
C VAL A 324 -23.21 -14.18 -17.31
N VAL A 325 -24.26 -13.99 -16.52
CA VAL A 325 -25.29 -12.98 -16.76
C VAL A 325 -24.92 -11.73 -15.99
N ILE A 326 -24.70 -10.65 -16.74
CA ILE A 326 -24.30 -9.36 -16.17
C ILE A 326 -25.55 -8.50 -15.94
N ASN A 327 -25.64 -7.89 -14.77
CA ASN A 327 -26.73 -6.98 -14.46
C ASN A 327 -26.58 -5.66 -15.24
N LYS A 328 -27.38 -5.48 -16.27
CA LYS A 328 -27.34 -4.32 -17.17
C LYS A 328 -27.68 -2.99 -16.48
N ASN A 329 -28.38 -3.02 -15.37
CA ASN A 329 -28.66 -1.80 -14.57
C ASN A 329 -27.37 -1.28 -13.89
N ILE A 330 -26.41 -2.17 -13.60
CA ILE A 330 -25.11 -1.80 -13.02
C ILE A 330 -24.13 -1.47 -14.15
N ALA A 331 -23.94 -2.36 -15.12
CA ALA A 331 -23.00 -2.22 -16.22
C ALA A 331 -23.63 -2.73 -17.52
N GLY A 332 -24.20 -1.82 -18.32
CA GLY A 332 -24.96 -2.17 -19.53
C GLY A 332 -24.25 -1.81 -20.84
N ARG A 333 -23.06 -1.20 -20.79
CA ARG A 333 -22.31 -0.86 -21.99
C ARG A 333 -21.48 -2.06 -22.45
N TYR A 334 -21.41 -2.29 -23.77
CA TYR A 334 -20.78 -3.47 -24.35
C TYR A 334 -19.33 -3.72 -23.86
N TYR A 335 -18.54 -2.64 -23.73
CA TYR A 335 -17.16 -2.75 -23.27
C TYR A 335 -17.04 -3.08 -21.78
N GLN A 336 -18.02 -2.67 -20.95
CA GLN A 336 -18.10 -3.06 -19.54
C GLN A 336 -18.39 -4.56 -19.44
N GLU A 337 -19.33 -5.05 -20.23
CA GLU A 337 -19.61 -6.50 -20.32
C GLU A 337 -18.38 -7.28 -20.80
N ALA A 338 -17.65 -6.76 -21.81
CA ALA A 338 -16.44 -7.38 -22.33
C ALA A 338 -15.32 -7.43 -21.27
N ALA A 339 -15.14 -6.34 -20.50
CA ALA A 339 -14.18 -6.28 -19.39
C ALA A 339 -14.49 -7.33 -18.32
N ILE A 340 -15.76 -7.45 -17.90
CA ILE A 340 -16.20 -8.43 -16.90
C ILE A 340 -15.95 -9.85 -17.41
N LYS A 341 -16.34 -10.16 -18.65
CA LYS A 341 -16.10 -11.47 -19.27
C LYS A 341 -14.62 -11.80 -19.39
N ALA A 342 -13.76 -10.82 -19.71
CA ALA A 342 -12.32 -11.01 -19.78
C ALA A 342 -11.71 -11.37 -18.40
N VAL A 343 -12.14 -10.73 -17.33
CA VAL A 343 -11.72 -11.08 -15.95
C VAL A 343 -12.24 -12.47 -15.59
N CYS A 344 -13.51 -12.76 -15.84
CA CYS A 344 -14.12 -14.07 -15.55
C CYS A 344 -13.37 -15.21 -16.26
N SER A 345 -13.08 -15.06 -17.56
CA SER A 345 -12.29 -16.05 -18.32
C SER A 345 -10.87 -16.18 -17.79
N SER A 346 -10.22 -15.05 -17.40
CA SER A 346 -8.90 -15.07 -16.80
C SER A 346 -8.87 -15.88 -15.49
N MET A 347 -9.89 -15.73 -14.65
CA MET A 347 -9.97 -16.40 -13.35
C MET A 347 -10.38 -17.89 -13.47
N ASP A 348 -11.36 -18.21 -14.30
CA ASP A 348 -11.95 -19.56 -14.38
C ASP A 348 -11.21 -20.48 -15.35
N GLU A 349 -10.95 -20.01 -16.59
CA GLU A 349 -10.35 -20.84 -17.64
C GLU A 349 -8.81 -20.86 -17.57
N LYS A 350 -8.19 -19.73 -17.18
CA LYS A 350 -6.72 -19.58 -17.14
C LYS A 350 -6.14 -19.73 -15.73
N ASN A 351 -6.96 -19.93 -14.71
CA ASN A 351 -6.58 -20.01 -13.30
C ASN A 351 -5.68 -18.84 -12.82
N ARG A 352 -5.87 -17.65 -13.40
CA ARG A 352 -5.11 -16.46 -13.00
C ARG A 352 -5.77 -15.81 -11.79
N ARG A 353 -4.93 -15.35 -10.88
CA ARG A 353 -5.37 -14.65 -9.66
C ARG A 353 -5.31 -13.13 -9.78
N LYS A 354 -4.73 -12.60 -10.85
CA LYS A 354 -4.50 -11.19 -11.03
C LYS A 354 -5.07 -10.72 -12.37
N ALA A 355 -5.69 -9.55 -12.36
CA ALA A 355 -6.22 -8.91 -13.55
C ALA A 355 -6.03 -7.39 -13.49
N LEU A 356 -5.72 -6.78 -14.64
CA LEU A 356 -5.58 -5.34 -14.79
C LEU A 356 -6.58 -4.83 -15.82
N LEU A 357 -7.43 -3.90 -15.40
CA LEU A 357 -8.40 -3.21 -16.27
C LEU A 357 -7.91 -1.79 -16.54
N VAL A 358 -7.57 -1.53 -17.79
CA VAL A 358 -7.18 -0.19 -18.28
C VAL A 358 -8.42 0.42 -18.94
N MET A 359 -9.03 1.39 -18.27
CA MET A 359 -10.28 2.00 -18.75
C MET A 359 -10.22 3.53 -18.57
N ALA A 360 -10.56 4.26 -19.61
CA ALA A 360 -10.54 5.73 -19.59
C ALA A 360 -11.34 6.30 -18.41
N THR A 361 -10.91 7.45 -17.89
CA THR A 361 -11.68 8.20 -16.88
C THR A 361 -13.06 8.56 -17.43
N GLY A 362 -14.11 8.35 -16.63
CA GLY A 362 -15.51 8.59 -17.08
C GLY A 362 -16.14 7.42 -17.84
N SER A 363 -15.40 6.37 -18.21
CA SER A 363 -15.98 5.17 -18.85
C SER A 363 -16.78 4.27 -17.92
N GLY A 364 -16.73 4.51 -16.60
CA GLY A 364 -17.46 3.75 -15.60
C GLY A 364 -16.70 2.57 -15.00
N LYS A 365 -15.38 2.71 -14.76
CA LYS A 365 -14.54 1.72 -14.07
C LYS A 365 -15.20 1.15 -12.81
N THR A 366 -15.64 2.02 -11.90
CA THR A 366 -16.27 1.62 -10.64
C THR A 366 -17.54 0.80 -10.88
N ARG A 367 -18.39 1.19 -11.83
CA ARG A 367 -19.61 0.41 -12.19
C ARG A 367 -19.28 -0.96 -12.75
N THR A 368 -18.22 -1.03 -13.59
CA THR A 368 -17.74 -2.32 -14.16
C THR A 368 -17.32 -3.28 -13.05
N VAL A 369 -16.57 -2.78 -12.05
CA VAL A 369 -16.12 -3.61 -10.93
C VAL A 369 -17.26 -3.99 -10.00
N ILE A 370 -18.23 -3.10 -9.75
CA ILE A 370 -19.43 -3.44 -8.96
C ILE A 370 -20.21 -4.56 -9.63
N ALA A 371 -20.40 -4.49 -10.95
CA ALA A 371 -21.06 -5.57 -11.70
C ALA A 371 -20.26 -6.87 -11.71
N LEU A 372 -18.93 -6.81 -11.75
CA LEU A 372 -18.07 -7.96 -11.60
C LEU A 372 -18.22 -8.60 -10.20
N CYS A 373 -18.25 -7.78 -9.14
CA CYS A 373 -18.52 -8.27 -7.78
C CYS A 373 -19.89 -8.96 -7.69
N ASP A 374 -20.93 -8.38 -8.29
CA ASP A 374 -22.27 -9.01 -8.35
C ASP A 374 -22.22 -10.41 -8.99
N VAL A 375 -21.50 -10.54 -10.12
CA VAL A 375 -21.31 -11.83 -10.81
C VAL A 375 -20.55 -12.82 -9.92
N LEU A 376 -19.43 -12.43 -9.34
CA LEU A 376 -18.58 -13.31 -8.53
C LEU A 376 -19.28 -13.75 -7.23
N LEU A 377 -20.03 -12.86 -6.58
CA LEU A 377 -20.85 -13.16 -5.40
C LEU A 377 -21.95 -14.19 -5.75
N LYS A 378 -22.71 -13.97 -6.82
CA LYS A 378 -23.77 -14.87 -7.27
C LYS A 378 -23.28 -16.25 -7.67
N LYS A 379 -22.05 -16.32 -8.21
CA LYS A 379 -21.41 -17.57 -8.65
C LYS A 379 -20.61 -18.27 -7.54
N GLY A 380 -20.66 -17.79 -6.31
CA GLY A 380 -19.99 -18.41 -5.16
C GLY A 380 -18.46 -18.34 -5.21
N TRP A 381 -17.89 -17.35 -5.91
CA TRP A 381 -16.45 -17.19 -6.00
C TRP A 381 -15.85 -16.37 -4.87
N ILE A 382 -16.61 -15.43 -4.34
CA ILE A 382 -16.19 -14.50 -3.30
C ILE A 382 -17.31 -14.30 -2.28
N LYS A 383 -16.91 -13.94 -1.06
CA LYS A 383 -17.80 -13.51 0.03
C LYS A 383 -17.30 -12.20 0.63
N ASN A 384 -16.02 -12.12 0.95
CA ASN A 384 -15.39 -10.96 1.57
C ASN A 384 -14.51 -10.24 0.55
N ILE A 385 -14.73 -8.94 0.38
CA ILE A 385 -14.08 -8.09 -0.62
C ILE A 385 -13.34 -6.96 0.10
N LEU A 386 -12.12 -6.66 -0.33
CA LEU A 386 -11.38 -5.47 0.05
C LEU A 386 -11.29 -4.52 -1.15
N PHE A 387 -11.77 -3.29 -0.99
CA PHE A 387 -11.60 -2.22 -1.96
C PHE A 387 -10.63 -1.18 -1.41
N LEU A 388 -9.55 -0.91 -2.14
CA LEU A 388 -8.50 0.01 -1.75
C LEU A 388 -8.44 1.21 -2.70
N ALA A 389 -8.37 2.41 -2.12
CA ALA A 389 -8.14 3.65 -2.85
C ALA A 389 -7.11 4.54 -2.12
N ASP A 390 -6.54 5.50 -2.82
CA ASP A 390 -5.49 6.38 -2.27
C ASP A 390 -6.02 7.40 -1.25
N ARG A 391 -7.29 7.82 -1.37
CA ARG A 391 -7.88 8.90 -0.57
C ARG A 391 -9.25 8.53 -0.01
N ASN A 392 -9.57 9.05 1.19
CA ASN A 392 -10.86 8.80 1.83
C ASN A 392 -12.06 9.27 0.98
N SER A 393 -11.96 10.38 0.25
CA SER A 393 -13.02 10.84 -0.65
C SER A 393 -13.38 9.81 -1.74
N LEU A 394 -12.37 9.11 -2.29
CA LEU A 394 -12.59 8.01 -3.24
C LEU A 394 -13.23 6.78 -2.58
N VAL A 395 -12.81 6.46 -1.36
CA VAL A 395 -13.40 5.39 -0.55
C VAL A 395 -14.87 5.66 -0.27
N THR A 396 -15.20 6.89 0.17
CA THR A 396 -16.58 7.31 0.46
C THR A 396 -17.45 7.30 -0.81
N GLN A 397 -16.92 7.78 -1.94
CA GLN A 397 -17.60 7.73 -3.23
C GLN A 397 -17.84 6.28 -3.69
N ALA A 398 -16.84 5.41 -3.58
CA ALA A 398 -16.98 4.00 -3.90
C ALA A 398 -18.05 3.34 -3.03
N LYS A 399 -18.06 3.59 -1.71
CA LYS A 399 -19.07 3.10 -0.78
C LYS A 399 -20.48 3.52 -1.23
N ARG A 400 -20.69 4.81 -1.53
CA ARG A 400 -22.00 5.31 -2.03
C ARG A 400 -22.45 4.55 -3.30
N ASN A 401 -21.52 4.31 -4.24
CA ASN A 401 -21.81 3.58 -5.47
C ASN A 401 -22.15 2.12 -5.21
N PHE A 402 -21.43 1.42 -4.33
CA PHE A 402 -21.73 0.04 -3.96
C PHE A 402 -23.08 -0.08 -3.26
N VAL A 403 -23.39 0.79 -2.28
CA VAL A 403 -24.67 0.80 -1.57
C VAL A 403 -25.84 1.05 -2.54
N ASN A 404 -25.68 1.96 -3.50
CA ASN A 404 -26.74 2.27 -4.47
C ASN A 404 -26.96 1.15 -5.50
N LEU A 405 -25.90 0.47 -5.95
CA LEU A 405 -25.96 -0.50 -7.05
C LEU A 405 -26.04 -1.95 -6.58
N LEU A 406 -25.56 -2.25 -5.36
CA LEU A 406 -25.62 -3.56 -4.70
C LEU A 406 -26.10 -3.41 -3.24
N PRO A 407 -27.37 -3.00 -3.00
CA PRO A 407 -27.88 -2.69 -1.66
C PRO A 407 -27.92 -3.92 -0.73
N SER A 408 -27.84 -5.12 -1.25
CA SER A 408 -27.78 -6.36 -0.46
C SER A 408 -26.40 -6.65 0.12
N LEU A 409 -25.35 -5.95 -0.31
CA LEU A 409 -23.99 -6.15 0.15
C LEU A 409 -23.68 -5.21 1.32
N ALA A 410 -23.38 -5.77 2.50
CA ALA A 410 -22.97 -4.98 3.65
C ALA A 410 -21.59 -4.34 3.38
N CYS A 411 -21.54 -3.00 3.47
CA CYS A 411 -20.37 -2.19 3.10
C CYS A 411 -19.93 -1.31 4.29
N ALA A 412 -18.64 -1.34 4.62
CA ALA A 412 -18.07 -0.47 5.65
C ALA A 412 -16.85 0.30 5.12
N ASN A 413 -16.76 1.60 5.45
CA ASN A 413 -15.59 2.44 5.19
C ASN A 413 -14.72 2.48 6.46
N MET A 414 -13.55 1.86 6.43
CA MET A 414 -12.67 1.76 7.60
C MET A 414 -12.06 3.10 8.03
N CYS A 415 -12.16 4.14 7.20
CA CYS A 415 -11.74 5.49 7.59
C CYS A 415 -12.78 6.21 8.48
N GLU A 416 -14.03 5.77 8.44
CA GLU A 416 -15.16 6.40 9.13
C GLU A 416 -15.89 5.42 10.06
N ASP A 417 -16.23 4.23 9.53
CA ASP A 417 -16.92 3.17 10.27
C ASP A 417 -15.90 2.17 10.81
N ARG A 418 -16.26 1.46 11.87
CA ARG A 418 -15.45 0.34 12.38
C ARG A 418 -16.24 -0.98 12.40
N ASP A 419 -17.10 -1.16 11.40
CA ASP A 419 -17.82 -2.44 11.22
C ASP A 419 -16.95 -3.44 10.45
N TYR A 420 -16.20 -4.21 11.18
CA TYR A 420 -15.31 -5.25 10.66
C TYR A 420 -16.05 -6.49 10.12
N ASN A 421 -17.36 -6.61 10.34
CA ASN A 421 -18.17 -7.76 9.90
C ASN A 421 -18.79 -7.56 8.51
N ALA A 422 -18.65 -6.38 7.92
CA ALA A 422 -19.15 -6.12 6.58
C ALA A 422 -18.45 -7.01 5.54
N ASN A 423 -19.19 -7.47 4.53
CA ASN A 423 -18.64 -8.30 3.46
C ASN A 423 -17.78 -7.49 2.48
N LEU A 424 -18.04 -6.20 2.33
CA LEU A 424 -17.20 -5.30 1.57
C LEU A 424 -16.57 -4.28 2.52
N ILE A 425 -15.28 -4.41 2.69
CA ILE A 425 -14.44 -3.46 3.41
C ILE A 425 -13.83 -2.50 2.39
N LEU A 426 -14.12 -1.21 2.55
CA LEU A 426 -13.51 -0.15 1.77
C LEU A 426 -12.54 0.63 2.67
N SER A 427 -11.33 0.88 2.18
CA SER A 427 -10.30 1.54 2.98
C SER A 427 -9.32 2.33 2.11
N THR A 428 -8.63 3.28 2.71
CA THR A 428 -7.38 3.73 2.10
C THR A 428 -6.28 2.69 2.34
N TYR A 429 -5.27 2.69 1.48
CA TYR A 429 -4.09 1.83 1.67
C TYR A 429 -3.45 2.06 3.04
N GLN A 430 -3.33 3.32 3.44
CA GLN A 430 -2.76 3.72 4.73
C GLN A 430 -3.54 3.18 5.93
N THR A 431 -4.86 3.30 5.90
CA THR A 431 -5.71 2.80 6.99
C THR A 431 -5.65 1.28 7.07
N MET A 432 -5.68 0.58 5.93
CA MET A 432 -5.67 -0.88 5.90
C MET A 432 -4.36 -1.46 6.45
N ILE A 433 -3.20 -0.89 6.08
CA ILE A 433 -1.90 -1.40 6.58
C ILE A 433 -1.83 -1.29 8.11
N ASN A 434 -2.40 -0.23 8.69
CA ASN A 434 -2.45 -0.06 10.14
C ASN A 434 -3.40 -1.08 10.81
N LEU A 435 -4.52 -1.43 10.14
CA LEU A 435 -5.53 -2.33 10.70
C LEU A 435 -5.09 -3.80 10.70
N ILE A 436 -4.21 -4.22 9.79
CA ILE A 436 -3.75 -5.61 9.69
C ILE A 436 -3.17 -6.10 11.02
N ASP A 437 -2.41 -5.28 11.72
CA ASP A 437 -1.72 -5.68 12.95
C ASP A 437 -2.42 -5.24 14.24
N THR A 438 -3.19 -4.15 14.19
CA THR A 438 -3.79 -3.56 15.39
C THR A 438 -5.17 -4.11 15.72
N THR A 439 -5.90 -4.67 14.73
CA THR A 439 -7.29 -5.08 14.92
C THR A 439 -7.40 -6.55 15.32
N LYS A 440 -7.79 -6.78 16.59
CA LYS A 440 -7.96 -8.11 17.19
C LYS A 440 -9.28 -8.20 17.93
N ASP A 441 -9.86 -9.39 17.96
CA ASP A 441 -10.99 -9.78 18.82
C ASP A 441 -10.57 -10.90 19.78
N ASP A 442 -11.53 -11.45 20.54
CA ASP A 442 -11.28 -12.55 21.50
C ASP A 442 -10.74 -13.83 20.83
N ASN A 443 -10.89 -13.96 19.51
CA ASN A 443 -10.46 -15.11 18.71
C ASN A 443 -9.17 -14.86 17.92
N GLY A 444 -8.51 -13.73 18.11
CA GLY A 444 -7.26 -13.38 17.43
C GLY A 444 -7.39 -12.21 16.45
N LYS A 445 -6.58 -12.19 15.38
CA LYS A 445 -6.66 -11.15 14.34
C LYS A 445 -7.98 -11.22 13.57
N ILE A 446 -8.67 -10.08 13.43
CA ILE A 446 -9.90 -9.99 12.63
C ILE A 446 -9.57 -10.15 11.14
N PHE A 447 -8.58 -9.42 10.67
CA PHE A 447 -8.11 -9.49 9.27
C PHE A 447 -6.95 -10.49 9.16
N THR A 448 -7.28 -11.77 9.10
CA THR A 448 -6.32 -12.84 8.84
C THR A 448 -5.91 -12.88 7.37
N CYS A 449 -4.82 -13.56 7.02
CA CYS A 449 -4.30 -13.58 5.65
C CYS A 449 -5.28 -14.19 4.62
N GLY A 450 -6.20 -15.06 5.04
CA GLY A 450 -7.26 -15.64 4.23
C GLY A 450 -8.61 -14.90 4.32
N HIS A 451 -8.68 -13.74 5.01
CA HIS A 451 -9.94 -13.06 5.28
C HIS A 451 -10.68 -12.61 4.01
N PHE A 452 -9.96 -12.04 3.05
CA PHE A 452 -10.55 -11.55 1.79
C PHE A 452 -10.46 -12.60 0.68
N ASP A 453 -11.50 -12.63 -0.17
CA ASP A 453 -11.59 -13.50 -1.34
C ASP A 453 -11.32 -12.73 -2.64
N LEU A 454 -11.29 -11.40 -2.55
CA LEU A 454 -10.97 -10.49 -3.65
C LEU A 454 -10.43 -9.16 -3.10
N ILE A 455 -9.35 -8.68 -3.71
CA ILE A 455 -8.83 -7.33 -3.49
C ILE A 455 -9.01 -6.53 -4.78
N ILE A 456 -9.55 -5.33 -4.66
CA ILE A 456 -9.72 -4.38 -5.75
C ILE A 456 -8.87 -3.14 -5.43
N CYS A 457 -7.96 -2.81 -6.33
CA CYS A 457 -7.10 -1.64 -6.22
C CYS A 457 -7.53 -0.59 -7.23
N ASP A 458 -8.04 0.54 -6.76
CA ASP A 458 -8.23 1.70 -7.61
C ASP A 458 -6.91 2.45 -7.78
N GLU A 459 -6.68 2.99 -8.98
CA GLU A 459 -5.42 3.63 -9.38
C GLU A 459 -4.19 2.74 -9.19
N ALA A 460 -4.26 1.51 -9.74
CA ALA A 460 -3.24 0.48 -9.62
C ALA A 460 -1.98 0.83 -10.43
N HIS A 461 -1.10 1.66 -9.87
CA HIS A 461 0.20 2.00 -10.45
C HIS A 461 1.34 1.71 -9.45
N ARG A 462 2.56 1.54 -9.98
CA ARG A 462 3.75 1.07 -9.27
C ARG A 462 4.03 1.77 -7.93
N SER A 463 3.89 3.10 -7.87
CA SER A 463 4.21 3.86 -6.67
C SER A 463 3.34 3.47 -5.47
N ILE A 464 2.05 3.18 -5.71
CA ILE A 464 1.14 2.68 -4.67
C ILE A 464 1.51 1.26 -4.25
N TYR A 465 1.79 0.38 -5.23
CA TYR A 465 2.15 -0.99 -4.92
C TYR A 465 3.44 -1.08 -4.11
N ASN A 466 4.50 -0.37 -4.51
CA ASN A 466 5.76 -0.40 -3.78
C ASN A 466 5.63 0.14 -2.36
N LYS A 467 4.85 1.22 -2.17
CA LYS A 467 4.63 1.85 -0.87
C LYS A 467 3.82 0.98 0.09
N TYR A 468 2.87 0.18 -0.44
CA TYR A 468 1.94 -0.61 0.36
C TYR A 468 2.01 -2.12 0.03
N LYS A 469 3.18 -2.59 -0.40
CA LYS A 469 3.45 -3.97 -0.80
C LYS A 469 3.00 -4.99 0.26
N ASP A 470 3.14 -4.64 1.53
CA ASP A 470 2.82 -5.51 2.65
C ASP A 470 1.35 -5.92 2.70
N ILE A 471 0.41 -5.07 2.25
CA ILE A 471 -1.00 -5.45 2.14
C ILE A 471 -1.16 -6.62 1.16
N PHE A 472 -0.49 -6.55 0.01
CA PHE A 472 -0.62 -7.54 -1.07
C PHE A 472 0.16 -8.83 -0.82
N THR A 473 1.18 -8.78 0.02
CA THR A 473 1.92 -9.97 0.48
C THR A 473 1.25 -10.63 1.68
N TYR A 474 0.53 -9.86 2.48
CA TYR A 474 -0.19 -10.38 3.64
C TYR A 474 -1.47 -11.13 3.25
N PHE A 475 -2.36 -10.52 2.46
CA PHE A 475 -3.61 -11.15 2.08
C PHE A 475 -3.45 -12.08 0.86
N ASP A 476 -3.77 -13.36 1.04
CA ASP A 476 -3.77 -14.34 -0.05
C ASP A 476 -5.09 -14.31 -0.83
N ALA A 477 -5.36 -13.25 -1.56
CA ALA A 477 -6.57 -13.06 -2.35
C ALA A 477 -6.28 -12.72 -3.83
N PRO A 478 -7.15 -13.09 -4.76
CA PRO A 478 -7.12 -12.55 -6.12
C PRO A 478 -7.12 -11.03 -6.14
N LEU A 479 -6.37 -10.43 -7.07
CA LEU A 479 -6.13 -9.00 -7.17
C LEU A 479 -6.66 -8.44 -8.50
N ILE A 480 -7.50 -7.40 -8.44
CA ILE A 480 -7.97 -6.66 -9.61
C ILE A 480 -7.49 -5.22 -9.50
N GLY A 481 -6.67 -4.81 -10.44
CA GLY A 481 -6.21 -3.43 -10.59
C GLY A 481 -7.09 -2.64 -11.57
N LEU A 482 -7.39 -1.40 -11.21
CA LEU A 482 -8.06 -0.42 -12.06
C LEU A 482 -7.11 0.73 -12.34
N THR A 483 -7.01 1.15 -13.59
CA THR A 483 -6.24 2.36 -13.94
C THR A 483 -6.87 3.07 -15.14
N ALA A 484 -6.70 4.39 -15.17
CA ALA A 484 -7.06 5.20 -16.33
C ALA A 484 -5.85 5.54 -17.22
N THR A 485 -4.64 5.20 -16.78
CA THR A 485 -3.42 5.43 -17.56
C THR A 485 -3.47 4.57 -18.83
N PRO A 486 -3.23 5.15 -20.03
CA PRO A 486 -3.18 4.39 -21.27
C PRO A 486 -2.18 3.24 -21.20
N LYS A 487 -2.50 2.10 -21.83
CA LYS A 487 -1.73 0.85 -21.73
C LYS A 487 -0.25 1.02 -22.09
N ASP A 488 0.07 1.85 -23.09
CA ASP A 488 1.43 2.09 -23.57
C ASP A 488 2.24 3.02 -22.64
N GLU A 489 1.57 3.68 -21.70
CA GLU A 489 2.15 4.59 -20.72
C GLU A 489 2.29 3.97 -19.32
N ILE A 490 1.74 2.79 -19.11
CA ILE A 490 1.88 2.05 -17.86
C ILE A 490 3.31 1.52 -17.74
N ASP A 491 3.93 1.74 -16.59
CA ASP A 491 5.25 1.19 -16.26
C ASP A 491 5.26 -0.35 -16.41
N LYS A 492 6.29 -0.89 -17.05
CA LYS A 492 6.50 -2.34 -17.22
C LYS A 492 6.41 -3.11 -15.90
N ASN A 493 6.87 -2.53 -14.81
CA ASN A 493 6.79 -3.15 -13.49
C ASN A 493 5.37 -3.24 -12.95
N THR A 494 4.47 -2.33 -13.33
CA THR A 494 3.03 -2.46 -13.00
C THR A 494 2.43 -3.71 -13.66
N TYR A 495 2.76 -3.97 -14.93
CA TYR A 495 2.32 -5.21 -15.59
C TYR A 495 2.89 -6.46 -14.90
N ALA A 496 4.16 -6.43 -14.48
CA ALA A 496 4.77 -7.53 -13.75
C ALA A 496 4.08 -7.83 -12.41
N ILE A 497 3.58 -6.80 -11.69
CA ILE A 497 2.77 -6.97 -10.48
C ILE A 497 1.52 -7.81 -10.74
N PHE A 498 0.90 -7.63 -11.90
CA PHE A 498 -0.32 -8.35 -12.31
C PHE A 498 -0.03 -9.63 -13.10
N ASP A 499 1.23 -10.07 -13.16
CA ASP A 499 1.68 -11.25 -13.93
C ASP A 499 1.27 -11.17 -15.41
N LEU A 500 1.38 -9.97 -16.00
CA LEU A 500 1.00 -9.64 -17.35
C LEU A 500 2.20 -9.21 -18.20
N GLU A 501 2.12 -9.45 -19.49
CA GLU A 501 3.06 -8.92 -20.49
C GLU A 501 2.89 -7.39 -20.61
N ALA A 502 4.01 -6.66 -20.73
CA ALA A 502 3.97 -5.21 -20.86
C ALA A 502 3.15 -4.77 -22.09
N GLY A 503 2.25 -3.82 -21.89
CA GLY A 503 1.34 -3.33 -22.93
C GLY A 503 0.09 -4.22 -23.16
N VAL A 504 -0.04 -5.36 -22.47
CA VAL A 504 -1.16 -6.31 -22.64
C VAL A 504 -1.96 -6.45 -21.34
N PRO A 505 -2.86 -5.50 -21.02
CA PRO A 505 -3.74 -5.61 -19.85
C PRO A 505 -4.73 -6.77 -20.04
N THR A 506 -5.39 -7.19 -18.95
CA THR A 506 -6.49 -8.17 -19.05
C THR A 506 -7.63 -7.66 -19.93
N TYR A 507 -7.90 -6.35 -19.85
CA TYR A 507 -8.81 -5.65 -20.76
C TYR A 507 -8.44 -4.18 -20.86
N GLY A 508 -8.52 -3.61 -22.09
CA GLY A 508 -8.23 -2.20 -22.37
C GLY A 508 -9.40 -1.51 -23.08
N TYR A 509 -9.81 -0.32 -22.56
CA TYR A 509 -10.77 0.57 -23.18
C TYR A 509 -10.34 2.01 -23.00
N GLU A 510 -9.60 2.52 -23.98
CA GLU A 510 -8.92 3.80 -23.91
C GLU A 510 -9.81 4.95 -24.39
N LEU A 511 -9.39 6.20 -24.11
CA LEU A 511 -10.15 7.42 -24.43
C LEU A 511 -10.49 7.51 -25.92
N ALA A 512 -9.52 7.27 -26.80
CA ALA A 512 -9.75 7.36 -28.26
C ALA A 512 -10.87 6.41 -28.73
N GLN A 513 -10.92 5.18 -28.20
CA GLN A 513 -11.98 4.25 -28.51
C GLN A 513 -13.31 4.69 -27.90
N ALA A 514 -13.31 5.22 -26.67
CA ALA A 514 -14.51 5.68 -26.00
C ALA A 514 -15.15 6.90 -26.69
N VAL A 515 -14.32 7.80 -27.25
CA VAL A 515 -14.78 8.93 -28.07
C VAL A 515 -15.35 8.43 -29.39
N LYS A 516 -14.64 7.53 -30.07
CA LYS A 516 -15.12 6.93 -31.33
C LYS A 516 -16.48 6.23 -31.17
N ASP A 517 -16.69 5.57 -30.05
CA ASP A 517 -17.93 4.86 -29.71
C ASP A 517 -19.04 5.81 -29.20
N GLY A 518 -18.75 7.09 -29.01
CA GLY A 518 -19.71 8.08 -28.53
C GLY A 518 -20.06 7.96 -27.03
N PHE A 519 -19.20 7.34 -26.21
CA PHE A 519 -19.40 7.24 -24.77
C PHE A 519 -18.65 8.27 -23.96
N LEU A 520 -17.67 8.95 -24.58
CA LEU A 520 -16.96 10.11 -24.05
C LEU A 520 -16.83 11.16 -25.15
N VAL A 521 -16.55 12.41 -24.75
CA VAL A 521 -16.26 13.49 -25.70
C VAL A 521 -14.75 13.70 -25.83
N ASP A 522 -14.33 14.21 -26.98
CA ASP A 522 -12.93 14.58 -27.22
C ASP A 522 -12.57 15.87 -26.48
N PHE A 523 -11.30 16.21 -26.46
CA PHE A 523 -10.81 17.44 -25.88
C PHE A 523 -9.91 18.18 -26.87
N MET A 524 -9.98 19.51 -26.86
CA MET A 524 -9.10 20.38 -27.59
C MET A 524 -8.10 21.02 -26.63
N SER A 525 -6.81 20.86 -26.91
CA SER A 525 -5.76 21.49 -26.13
C SER A 525 -5.41 22.87 -26.75
N VAL A 526 -5.46 23.89 -25.92
CA VAL A 526 -4.96 25.25 -26.28
C VAL A 526 -3.73 25.52 -25.44
N GLU A 527 -2.60 25.66 -26.10
CA GLU A 527 -1.34 25.99 -25.46
C GLU A 527 -1.15 27.51 -25.47
N SER A 528 -1.07 28.12 -24.29
CA SER A 528 -0.80 29.54 -24.14
C SER A 528 0.66 29.71 -23.71
N SER A 529 1.54 30.16 -24.64
CA SER A 529 2.92 30.47 -24.30
C SER A 529 3.03 31.89 -23.73
N VAL A 530 3.66 32.02 -22.57
CA VAL A 530 4.06 33.30 -22.02
C VAL A 530 5.56 33.43 -22.31
N LYS A 531 5.95 34.47 -23.10
CA LYS A 531 7.32 34.61 -23.63
C LYS A 531 8.44 34.43 -22.63
N PHE A 532 8.26 34.90 -21.40
CA PHE A 532 9.30 34.80 -20.37
C PHE A 532 9.53 33.36 -19.87
N LEU A 533 8.56 32.43 -20.03
CA LEU A 533 8.73 31.04 -19.66
C LEU A 533 9.59 30.25 -20.67
N GLU A 534 9.73 30.74 -21.87
CA GLU A 534 10.60 30.17 -22.92
C GLU A 534 12.01 30.75 -22.89
N GLN A 535 12.15 32.04 -22.61
CA GLN A 535 13.39 32.79 -22.75
C GLN A 535 14.08 33.14 -21.43
N GLY A 536 13.41 32.85 -20.26
CA GLY A 536 13.87 33.38 -18.97
C GLY A 536 13.32 34.78 -18.70
N ILE A 537 13.68 35.37 -17.58
CA ILE A 537 13.35 36.74 -17.20
C ILE A 537 14.64 37.53 -17.21
N VAL A 538 14.64 38.65 -17.90
CA VAL A 538 15.70 39.64 -17.84
C VAL A 538 15.16 40.82 -17.03
N TYR A 539 15.87 41.20 -15.96
CA TYR A 539 15.45 42.23 -15.02
C TYR A 539 15.10 43.55 -15.72
N ASP A 540 15.92 43.97 -16.72
CA ASP A 540 15.72 45.22 -17.43
C ASP A 540 14.44 45.28 -18.26
N ASP A 541 13.89 44.13 -18.67
CA ASP A 541 12.67 44.04 -19.48
C ASP A 541 11.37 44.05 -18.64
N LEU A 542 11.47 44.10 -17.30
CA LEU A 542 10.33 44.10 -16.37
C LEU A 542 9.74 45.50 -16.18
N SER A 543 8.42 45.57 -15.92
CA SER A 543 7.76 46.78 -15.44
C SER A 543 8.26 47.18 -14.04
N ASP A 544 8.07 48.43 -13.64
CA ASP A 544 8.53 48.89 -12.32
C ASP A 544 7.88 48.13 -11.15
N GLU A 545 6.59 47.72 -11.30
CA GLU A 545 5.88 46.89 -10.32
C GLU A 545 6.40 45.45 -10.29
N ASP A 546 6.80 44.90 -11.44
CA ASP A 546 7.36 43.57 -11.56
C ASP A 546 8.81 43.50 -11.06
N LYS A 547 9.58 44.60 -11.14
CA LYS A 547 10.92 44.72 -10.61
C LYS A 547 10.94 44.65 -9.08
N GLU A 548 10.01 45.34 -8.41
CA GLU A 548 9.87 45.30 -6.98
C GLU A 548 9.56 43.85 -6.50
N ALA A 549 8.66 43.13 -7.18
CA ALA A 549 8.36 41.73 -6.87
C ALA A 549 9.52 40.78 -7.24
N TYR A 550 10.34 41.13 -8.23
CA TYR A 550 11.53 40.38 -8.61
C TYR A 550 12.63 40.52 -7.56
N GLU A 551 12.88 41.73 -7.08
CA GLU A 551 13.83 42.07 -6.05
C GLU A 551 13.45 41.35 -4.73
N ASP A 552 12.19 41.44 -4.30
CA ASP A 552 11.69 40.74 -3.08
C ASP A 552 11.83 39.22 -3.15
N THR A 553 11.87 38.66 -4.35
CA THR A 553 11.85 37.20 -4.54
C THR A 553 13.24 36.60 -4.77
N PHE A 554 14.15 37.34 -5.39
CA PHE A 554 15.41 36.82 -5.89
C PHE A 554 16.66 37.57 -5.38
N VAL A 555 16.51 38.50 -4.42
CA VAL A 555 17.65 39.10 -3.72
C VAL A 555 18.41 38.01 -2.96
N ASP A 556 19.74 37.98 -3.10
CA ASP A 556 20.58 37.05 -2.34
C ASP A 556 20.90 37.57 -0.92
N GLU A 557 21.62 36.78 -0.14
CA GLU A 557 22.00 37.16 1.23
C GLU A 557 22.94 38.38 1.29
N GLU A 558 23.54 38.78 0.15
CA GLU A 558 24.45 39.92 0.01
C GLU A 558 23.72 41.18 -0.47
N GLY A 559 22.44 41.04 -0.84
CA GLY A 559 21.58 42.15 -1.33
C GLY A 559 21.67 42.39 -2.84
N ASP A 560 22.28 41.46 -3.58
CA ASP A 560 22.41 41.57 -5.03
C ASP A 560 21.21 40.91 -5.73
N VAL A 561 20.71 41.56 -6.79
CA VAL A 561 19.59 41.08 -7.61
C VAL A 561 20.14 40.55 -8.93
N PRO A 562 19.88 39.27 -9.30
CA PRO A 562 20.42 38.73 -10.55
C PRO A 562 19.82 39.39 -11.79
N ASP A 563 20.65 39.75 -12.76
CA ASP A 563 20.24 40.41 -14.04
C ASP A 563 19.31 39.52 -14.87
N SER A 564 19.34 38.22 -14.69
CA SER A 564 18.47 37.28 -15.39
C SER A 564 18.28 35.98 -14.66
N ILE A 565 17.12 35.36 -14.83
CA ILE A 565 16.77 34.06 -14.26
C ILE A 565 16.41 33.07 -15.37
N GLY A 566 17.07 31.91 -15.36
CA GLY A 566 16.79 30.86 -16.31
C GLY A 566 15.42 30.20 -16.06
N SER A 567 14.86 29.59 -17.10
CA SER A 567 13.53 28.94 -17.09
C SER A 567 13.29 27.89 -16.00
N SER A 568 14.33 27.38 -15.32
CA SER A 568 14.24 26.45 -14.21
C SER A 568 13.85 27.09 -12.86
N ALA A 569 14.20 28.36 -12.64
CA ALA A 569 13.90 29.12 -11.43
C ALA A 569 12.51 29.81 -11.45
N ILE A 570 11.86 29.81 -12.60
CA ILE A 570 10.57 30.49 -12.87
C ILE A 570 9.37 29.92 -12.07
N ASN A 571 9.53 28.78 -11.40
CA ASN A 571 8.46 28.24 -10.55
C ASN A 571 7.96 29.22 -9.47
N THR A 572 8.76 30.21 -9.09
CA THR A 572 8.41 31.25 -8.11
C THR A 572 7.55 32.35 -8.77
N TRP A 573 7.75 32.61 -10.05
CA TRP A 573 7.06 33.64 -10.83
C TRP A 573 5.62 33.29 -11.26
N LEU A 574 5.21 32.02 -11.16
CA LEU A 574 3.81 31.59 -11.34
C LEU A 574 2.82 32.29 -10.39
N PHE A 575 3.31 32.93 -9.34
CA PHE A 575 2.55 33.71 -8.37
C PHE A 575 2.42 35.18 -8.73
N ASN A 576 3.03 35.64 -9.86
CA ASN A 576 2.92 37.01 -10.34
C ASN A 576 1.48 37.35 -10.71
N GLU A 577 0.97 38.48 -10.24
CA GLU A 577 -0.40 38.91 -10.41
C GLU A 577 -0.75 39.16 -11.90
N ASP A 578 0.19 39.71 -12.67
CA ASP A 578 0.00 39.94 -14.11
C ASP A 578 -0.12 38.64 -14.91
N THR A 579 0.70 37.62 -14.57
CA THR A 579 0.59 36.29 -15.18
C THR A 579 -0.76 35.67 -14.89
N ILE A 580 -1.23 35.72 -13.63
CA ILE A 580 -2.53 35.20 -13.24
C ILE A 580 -3.64 35.94 -13.99
N ARG A 581 -3.57 37.26 -14.06
CA ARG A 581 -4.54 38.11 -14.78
C ARG A 581 -4.66 37.70 -16.25
N LYS A 582 -3.53 37.54 -16.95
CA LYS A 582 -3.50 37.09 -18.35
C LYS A 582 -4.08 35.69 -18.54
N VAL A 583 -3.76 34.74 -17.66
CA VAL A 583 -4.33 33.40 -17.74
C VAL A 583 -5.85 33.44 -17.53
N LEU A 584 -6.34 34.22 -16.57
CA LEU A 584 -7.77 34.37 -16.32
C LEU A 584 -8.47 35.04 -17.53
N ASP A 585 -7.86 36.05 -18.17
CA ASP A 585 -8.37 36.66 -19.41
C ASP A 585 -8.50 35.66 -20.55
N VAL A 586 -7.48 34.81 -20.74
CA VAL A 586 -7.52 33.74 -21.76
C VAL A 586 -8.67 32.77 -21.47
N VAL A 587 -8.84 32.36 -20.22
CA VAL A 587 -9.91 31.44 -19.79
C VAL A 587 -11.29 32.05 -20.02
N MET A 588 -11.50 33.29 -19.58
CA MET A 588 -12.80 33.97 -19.68
C MET A 588 -13.15 34.36 -21.11
N THR A 589 -12.15 34.62 -21.98
CA THR A 589 -12.34 34.98 -23.37
C THR A 589 -12.51 33.76 -24.28
N ASN A 590 -11.61 32.79 -24.18
CA ASN A 590 -11.51 31.65 -25.11
C ASN A 590 -12.20 30.37 -24.57
N GLY A 591 -12.50 30.31 -23.28
CA GLY A 591 -13.17 29.15 -22.70
C GLY A 591 -14.54 28.90 -23.33
N ILE A 592 -14.97 27.63 -23.37
CA ILE A 592 -16.29 27.24 -23.84
C ILE A 592 -17.35 27.86 -22.91
N LYS A 593 -18.31 28.56 -23.52
CA LYS A 593 -19.37 29.29 -22.83
C LYS A 593 -20.70 28.55 -22.95
N VAL A 594 -21.60 28.82 -22.02
CA VAL A 594 -23.01 28.40 -21.98
C VAL A 594 -23.89 29.63 -21.88
N ASP A 595 -25.21 29.47 -21.84
CA ASP A 595 -26.18 30.54 -21.72
C ASP A 595 -26.00 31.58 -22.87
N TYR A 596 -26.02 31.05 -24.10
CA TYR A 596 -25.86 31.83 -25.34
C TYR A 596 -24.60 32.70 -25.36
N GLY A 597 -23.53 32.19 -24.73
CA GLY A 597 -22.24 32.89 -24.69
C GLY A 597 -22.08 33.87 -23.52
N ASN A 598 -23.08 34.03 -22.68
CA ASN A 598 -23.07 35.00 -21.56
C ASN A 598 -22.29 34.50 -20.34
N LYS A 599 -22.15 33.18 -20.16
CA LYS A 599 -21.55 32.57 -18.96
C LYS A 599 -20.46 31.58 -19.37
N ILE A 600 -19.30 31.66 -18.73
CA ILE A 600 -18.27 30.62 -18.89
C ILE A 600 -18.82 29.27 -18.40
N GLY A 601 -18.56 28.18 -19.13
CA GLY A 601 -18.91 26.84 -18.71
C GLY A 601 -18.19 26.43 -17.41
N LYS A 602 -18.68 25.43 -16.69
CA LYS A 602 -17.99 24.97 -15.48
C LYS A 602 -16.51 24.69 -15.77
N THR A 603 -15.66 25.30 -14.96
CA THR A 603 -14.23 25.36 -15.17
C THR A 603 -13.47 24.84 -13.96
N ILE A 604 -12.44 24.02 -14.15
CA ILE A 604 -11.50 23.62 -13.10
C ILE A 604 -10.13 24.24 -13.42
N ILE A 605 -9.59 25.01 -12.46
CA ILE A 605 -8.22 25.55 -12.51
C ILE A 605 -7.36 24.75 -11.54
N PHE A 606 -6.35 24.06 -12.05
CA PHE A 606 -5.42 23.27 -11.25
C PHE A 606 -4.23 24.13 -10.82
N ALA A 607 -4.20 24.52 -9.55
CA ALA A 607 -3.16 25.34 -8.95
C ALA A 607 -1.99 24.49 -8.40
N LYS A 608 -0.83 25.11 -8.20
CA LYS A 608 0.39 24.45 -7.73
C LYS A 608 0.29 24.06 -6.25
N ASN A 609 -0.20 24.97 -5.40
CA ASN A 609 -0.38 24.79 -3.96
C ASN A 609 -1.49 25.71 -3.45
N HIS A 610 -1.80 25.64 -2.15
CA HIS A 610 -2.85 26.44 -1.52
C HIS A 610 -2.68 27.96 -1.72
N LYS A 611 -1.48 28.49 -1.43
CA LYS A 611 -1.19 29.93 -1.61
C LYS A 611 -1.41 30.39 -3.07
N HIS A 612 -1.03 29.56 -4.04
CA HIS A 612 -1.30 29.85 -5.46
C HIS A 612 -2.80 29.86 -5.75
N ALA A 613 -3.57 28.92 -5.19
CA ALA A 613 -5.01 28.88 -5.39
C ALA A 613 -5.71 30.12 -4.78
N GLU A 614 -5.30 30.55 -3.60
CA GLU A 614 -5.81 31.79 -2.96
C GLU A 614 -5.45 33.02 -3.78
N LYS A 615 -4.19 33.12 -4.28
CA LYS A 615 -3.78 34.24 -5.11
C LYS A 615 -4.57 34.31 -6.42
N ILE A 616 -4.85 33.17 -7.07
CA ILE A 616 -5.70 33.12 -8.26
C ILE A 616 -7.10 33.64 -7.93
N LEU A 617 -7.66 33.23 -6.80
CA LEU A 617 -8.99 33.68 -6.36
C LEU A 617 -9.02 35.18 -6.10
N ASP A 618 -8.03 35.73 -5.41
CA ASP A 618 -7.91 37.17 -5.12
C ASP A 618 -7.85 38.00 -6.41
N VAL A 619 -7.00 37.58 -7.36
CA VAL A 619 -6.88 38.24 -8.66
C VAL A 619 -8.19 38.16 -9.45
N PHE A 620 -8.86 37.01 -9.41
CA PHE A 620 -10.16 36.81 -10.05
C PHE A 620 -11.21 37.80 -9.51
N HIS A 621 -11.34 37.95 -8.19
CA HIS A 621 -12.29 38.86 -7.56
C HIS A 621 -11.98 40.35 -7.90
N LYS A 622 -10.69 40.71 -7.98
CA LYS A 622 -10.28 42.06 -8.40
C LYS A 622 -10.60 42.35 -9.87
N GLN A 623 -10.39 41.37 -10.73
CA GLN A 623 -10.54 41.51 -12.19
C GLN A 623 -12.00 41.41 -12.64
N TYR A 624 -12.81 40.56 -11.97
CA TYR A 624 -14.21 40.30 -12.30
C TYR A 624 -15.17 40.53 -11.12
N PRO A 625 -15.18 41.72 -10.47
CA PRO A 625 -15.98 41.98 -9.28
C PRO A 625 -17.49 41.85 -9.50
N HIS A 626 -17.94 42.04 -10.75
CA HIS A 626 -19.34 41.94 -11.14
C HIS A 626 -19.92 40.51 -11.08
N LEU A 627 -19.07 39.45 -11.03
CA LEU A 627 -19.50 38.07 -10.97
C LEU A 627 -19.79 37.61 -9.51
N GLY A 628 -19.34 38.38 -8.52
CA GLY A 628 -19.54 38.07 -7.11
C GLY A 628 -18.62 36.98 -6.56
N ASN A 629 -18.50 36.93 -5.22
CA ASN A 629 -17.53 36.07 -4.54
C ASN A 629 -17.85 34.57 -4.62
N GLU A 630 -19.08 34.20 -4.88
CA GLU A 630 -19.50 32.79 -4.97
C GLU A 630 -19.18 32.16 -6.34
N PHE A 631 -18.83 32.97 -7.34
CA PHE A 631 -18.63 32.50 -8.69
C PHE A 631 -17.38 31.64 -8.85
N ALA A 632 -16.32 31.95 -8.13
CA ALA A 632 -15.09 31.17 -8.05
C ALA A 632 -14.78 30.82 -6.59
N LYS A 633 -14.37 29.57 -6.32
CA LYS A 633 -13.96 29.09 -4.99
C LYS A 633 -12.72 28.22 -5.05
N VAL A 634 -11.92 28.29 -3.98
CA VAL A 634 -10.81 27.35 -3.77
C VAL A 634 -11.34 26.06 -3.16
N ILE A 635 -10.87 24.94 -3.68
CA ILE A 635 -11.21 23.58 -3.21
C ILE A 635 -9.90 22.82 -2.95
N ASP A 636 -9.50 22.74 -1.69
CA ASP A 636 -8.36 21.95 -1.26
C ASP A 636 -8.53 21.41 0.18
N ASN A 637 -7.54 20.62 0.64
CA ASN A 637 -7.57 19.95 1.94
C ASN A 637 -7.47 20.91 3.15
N GLN A 638 -7.09 22.17 2.95
CA GLN A 638 -6.96 23.17 4.02
C GLN A 638 -8.26 23.95 4.25
N ILE A 639 -9.18 23.89 3.29
CA ILE A 639 -10.47 24.57 3.37
C ILE A 639 -11.46 23.73 4.20
N LYS A 640 -11.98 24.31 5.28
CA LYS A 640 -13.08 23.71 6.03
C LYS A 640 -14.31 23.59 5.10
N TYR A 641 -14.98 22.43 5.16
CA TYR A 641 -16.17 22.16 4.32
C TYR A 641 -15.89 22.03 2.81
N SER A 642 -14.65 21.73 2.41
CA SER A 642 -14.31 21.50 1.01
C SER A 642 -15.21 20.46 0.32
N GLN A 643 -15.67 19.44 1.04
CA GLN A 643 -16.60 18.44 0.53
C GLN A 643 -17.98 19.04 0.18
N SER A 644 -18.49 19.97 0.98
CA SER A 644 -19.76 20.68 0.67
C SER A 644 -19.61 21.52 -0.60
N ILE A 645 -18.46 22.18 -0.79
CA ILE A 645 -18.19 22.96 -2.01
C ILE A 645 -18.09 22.04 -3.24
N ILE A 646 -17.52 20.85 -3.08
CA ILE A 646 -17.48 19.83 -4.16
C ILE A 646 -18.89 19.37 -4.50
N ASP A 647 -19.73 19.12 -3.50
CA ASP A 647 -21.12 18.70 -3.69
C ASP A 647 -21.92 19.79 -4.41
N GLU A 648 -21.76 21.07 -4.03
CA GLU A 648 -22.34 22.23 -4.72
C GLU A 648 -21.83 22.37 -6.18
N PHE A 649 -20.51 22.26 -6.37
CA PHE A 649 -19.92 22.29 -7.71
C PHE A 649 -20.41 21.14 -8.60
N SER A 650 -20.77 20.02 -8.02
CA SER A 650 -21.28 18.84 -8.72
C SER A 650 -22.75 18.97 -9.15
N GLU A 651 -23.49 19.98 -8.67
CA GLU A 651 -24.85 20.25 -9.10
C GLU A 651 -24.85 21.25 -10.29
N ALA A 652 -25.56 20.89 -11.38
CA ALA A 652 -25.53 21.59 -12.67
C ALA A 652 -25.79 23.12 -12.57
N ASN A 653 -26.74 23.52 -11.73
CA ASN A 653 -27.22 24.90 -11.66
C ASN A 653 -26.69 25.66 -10.45
N LYS A 654 -25.79 25.08 -9.65
CA LYS A 654 -25.24 25.74 -8.47
C LYS A 654 -23.85 26.34 -8.74
N LEU A 655 -23.55 27.40 -8.01
CA LEU A 655 -22.20 27.96 -7.91
C LEU A 655 -21.35 27.04 -6.98
N PRO A 656 -20.03 27.04 -7.09
CA PRO A 656 -19.23 27.90 -7.96
C PRO A 656 -19.26 27.46 -9.42
N GLN A 657 -18.99 28.43 -10.34
CA GLN A 657 -18.80 28.17 -11.75
C GLN A 657 -17.36 27.81 -12.05
N ILE A 658 -16.43 28.38 -11.27
CA ILE A 658 -14.98 28.11 -11.37
C ILE A 658 -14.50 27.49 -10.06
N ALA A 659 -13.96 26.30 -10.13
CA ALA A 659 -13.31 25.60 -9.03
C ALA A 659 -11.79 25.70 -9.17
N ILE A 660 -11.10 26.31 -8.20
CA ILE A 660 -9.65 26.41 -8.17
C ILE A 660 -9.13 25.34 -7.21
N SER A 661 -8.44 24.32 -7.73
CA SER A 661 -8.06 23.14 -6.94
C SER A 661 -6.57 22.86 -7.01
N VAL A 662 -6.02 22.42 -5.91
CA VAL A 662 -4.62 21.96 -5.87
C VAL A 662 -4.53 20.50 -6.31
N ASP A 663 -5.21 19.59 -5.59
CA ASP A 663 -5.17 18.15 -5.85
C ASP A 663 -6.53 17.46 -5.69
N MET A 664 -7.50 18.05 -4.97
CA MET A 664 -8.75 17.37 -4.62
C MET A 664 -9.63 17.04 -5.83
N LEU A 665 -9.59 17.86 -6.87
CA LEU A 665 -10.39 17.66 -8.10
C LEU A 665 -9.63 16.89 -9.20
N ASP A 666 -8.37 16.52 -8.97
CA ASP A 666 -7.58 15.73 -9.93
C ASP A 666 -8.24 14.34 -10.11
N THR A 667 -8.80 13.78 -9.02
CA THR A 667 -9.47 12.48 -8.99
C THR A 667 -10.80 12.57 -8.22
N GLY A 668 -11.70 11.63 -8.39
CA GLY A 668 -12.82 11.39 -7.47
C GLY A 668 -14.11 12.19 -7.66
N ILE A 669 -14.19 13.17 -8.56
CA ILE A 669 -15.44 13.91 -8.82
C ILE A 669 -16.16 13.42 -10.09
N ASP A 670 -17.48 13.54 -10.10
CA ASP A 670 -18.35 13.24 -11.24
C ASP A 670 -19.20 14.45 -11.61
N VAL A 671 -18.64 15.36 -12.41
CA VAL A 671 -19.27 16.59 -12.89
C VAL A 671 -19.26 16.61 -14.41
N PRO A 672 -20.30 16.08 -15.08
CA PRO A 672 -20.39 16.04 -16.55
C PRO A 672 -20.33 17.43 -17.21
N GLU A 673 -20.79 18.48 -16.51
CA GLU A 673 -20.87 19.86 -16.97
C GLU A 673 -19.54 20.56 -17.10
N VAL A 674 -18.44 19.96 -16.63
CA VAL A 674 -17.09 20.57 -16.77
C VAL A 674 -16.73 20.68 -18.25
N LEU A 675 -16.56 21.91 -18.74
CA LEU A 675 -16.22 22.24 -20.13
C LEU A 675 -14.78 22.68 -20.26
N ASN A 676 -14.23 23.36 -19.25
CA ASN A 676 -12.90 23.95 -19.32
C ASN A 676 -12.00 23.41 -18.21
N LEU A 677 -10.78 23.02 -18.59
CA LEU A 677 -9.71 22.59 -17.69
C LEU A 677 -8.51 23.52 -17.88
N VAL A 678 -7.99 24.08 -16.80
CA VAL A 678 -6.86 25.01 -16.83
C VAL A 678 -5.71 24.43 -16.02
N PHE A 679 -4.64 24.04 -16.68
CA PHE A 679 -3.45 23.47 -16.04
C PHE A 679 -2.49 24.60 -15.67
N PHE A 680 -2.70 25.23 -14.51
CA PHE A 680 -1.84 26.29 -14.02
C PHE A 680 -0.75 25.75 -13.07
N LYS A 681 -0.33 24.53 -13.32
CA LYS A 681 0.80 23.84 -12.66
C LYS A 681 1.46 22.87 -13.63
N LYS A 682 2.74 22.59 -13.40
CA LYS A 682 3.44 21.52 -14.12
C LYS A 682 2.95 20.15 -13.64
N VAL A 683 2.45 19.32 -14.54
CA VAL A 683 2.03 17.94 -14.23
C VAL A 683 3.15 16.99 -14.61
N MET A 684 3.81 16.39 -13.62
CA MET A 684 4.97 15.51 -13.83
C MET A 684 4.55 14.04 -14.10
N SER A 685 3.35 13.64 -13.65
CA SER A 685 2.83 12.30 -13.82
C SER A 685 1.88 12.21 -14.99
N LYS A 686 2.16 11.33 -15.94
CA LYS A 686 1.27 11.04 -17.07
C LYS A 686 -0.09 10.51 -16.60
N ALA A 687 -0.09 9.62 -15.61
CA ALA A 687 -1.32 9.09 -15.02
C ALA A 687 -2.21 10.23 -14.49
N LYS A 688 -1.62 11.16 -13.73
CA LYS A 688 -2.32 12.31 -13.18
C LYS A 688 -2.87 13.23 -14.27
N PHE A 689 -2.10 13.44 -15.33
CA PHE A 689 -2.55 14.23 -16.49
C PHE A 689 -3.81 13.63 -17.13
N TRP A 690 -3.82 12.32 -17.42
CA TRP A 690 -4.98 11.65 -18.01
C TRP A 690 -6.20 11.62 -17.08
N GLN A 691 -5.99 11.54 -15.78
CA GLN A 691 -7.06 11.64 -14.78
C GLN A 691 -7.70 13.05 -14.80
N MET A 692 -6.88 14.09 -14.87
CA MET A 692 -7.33 15.49 -14.94
C MET A 692 -8.09 15.76 -16.24
N ILE A 693 -7.55 15.37 -17.41
CA ILE A 693 -8.25 15.45 -18.71
C ILE A 693 -9.60 14.75 -18.65
N GLY A 694 -9.66 13.60 -18.05
CA GLY A 694 -10.90 12.82 -17.90
C GLY A 694 -12.00 13.51 -17.11
N ARG A 695 -11.74 14.65 -16.46
CA ARG A 695 -12.79 15.48 -15.84
C ARG A 695 -13.64 16.20 -16.86
N GLY A 696 -13.03 16.56 -17.99
CA GLY A 696 -13.71 17.28 -19.10
C GLY A 696 -14.34 16.37 -20.16
N THR A 697 -14.02 15.07 -20.20
CA THR A 697 -14.40 14.21 -21.36
C THR A 697 -15.75 13.48 -21.18
N ARG A 698 -16.53 13.78 -20.15
CA ARG A 698 -17.84 13.16 -19.92
C ARG A 698 -18.92 13.72 -20.83
N LEU A 699 -19.86 12.85 -21.24
CA LEU A 699 -21.06 13.27 -21.94
C LEU A 699 -21.96 14.13 -21.03
N CYS A 700 -22.54 15.18 -21.59
CA CYS A 700 -23.56 15.98 -20.92
C CYS A 700 -24.57 16.45 -21.96
N PRO A 701 -25.75 15.77 -22.06
CA PRO A 701 -26.78 16.12 -23.01
C PRO A 701 -27.36 17.52 -22.74
N GLY A 702 -27.58 18.29 -23.82
CA GLY A 702 -28.22 19.59 -23.77
C GLY A 702 -27.46 20.69 -23.02
N LEU A 703 -26.17 20.51 -22.71
CA LEU A 703 -25.40 21.42 -21.86
C LEU A 703 -25.18 22.80 -22.48
N ILE A 704 -24.95 22.87 -23.79
CA ILE A 704 -24.63 24.12 -24.50
C ILE A 704 -25.89 24.54 -25.25
N ASP A 705 -26.75 25.31 -24.57
CA ASP A 705 -27.96 25.89 -25.14
C ASP A 705 -28.90 24.86 -25.81
N GLY A 706 -29.03 23.72 -25.20
CA GLY A 706 -29.85 22.61 -25.71
C GLY A 706 -29.11 21.67 -26.64
N VAL A 707 -27.83 21.96 -26.95
CA VAL A 707 -26.95 21.09 -27.74
C VAL A 707 -26.10 20.20 -26.81
N ASP A 708 -25.89 18.97 -27.20
CA ASP A 708 -25.06 18.03 -26.45
C ASP A 708 -23.60 18.50 -26.42
N LYS A 709 -22.93 18.27 -25.31
CA LYS A 709 -21.52 18.47 -25.18
C LYS A 709 -20.77 17.60 -26.19
N SER A 710 -20.06 18.22 -27.15
CA SER A 710 -19.30 17.53 -28.20
C SER A 710 -17.80 17.47 -27.92
N MET A 711 -17.28 18.42 -27.14
CA MET A 711 -15.86 18.48 -26.74
C MET A 711 -15.67 19.22 -25.43
N SER A 712 -14.48 19.10 -24.84
CA SER A 712 -14.01 19.96 -23.75
C SER A 712 -12.76 20.71 -24.20
N MET A 713 -12.44 21.84 -23.52
CA MET A 713 -11.23 22.59 -23.75
C MET A 713 -10.25 22.41 -22.60
N SER A 714 -9.00 22.10 -22.91
CA SER A 714 -7.90 22.12 -21.95
C SER A 714 -6.92 23.24 -22.30
N ASN A 715 -6.81 24.24 -21.42
CA ASN A 715 -5.78 25.26 -21.51
C ASN A 715 -4.56 24.77 -20.69
N VAL A 716 -3.47 24.53 -21.39
CA VAL A 716 -2.20 24.12 -20.77
C VAL A 716 -1.33 25.36 -20.65
N ALA A 717 -1.04 25.80 -19.43
CA ALA A 717 0.02 26.78 -19.20
C ALA A 717 1.37 26.15 -19.57
N PRO A 718 2.36 26.93 -20.02
CA PRO A 718 3.50 26.47 -20.79
C PRO A 718 4.33 25.38 -20.06
N ARG A 719 4.59 24.31 -20.81
CA ARG A 719 5.39 23.11 -20.50
C ARG A 719 4.81 22.09 -19.53
N ALA A 720 3.64 21.52 -19.85
CA ALA A 720 3.47 20.08 -19.71
C ALA A 720 3.74 19.43 -21.10
N ILE A 721 4.95 19.56 -21.63
CA ILE A 721 5.31 18.89 -22.89
C ILE A 721 5.49 17.41 -22.59
N ILE A 722 4.44 16.62 -22.77
CA ILE A 722 4.60 15.24 -23.16
C ILE A 722 4.96 15.27 -24.64
N ARG A 723 6.26 15.19 -24.96
CA ARG A 723 6.68 14.85 -26.31
C ARG A 723 6.11 13.48 -26.63
N SER A 724 4.95 13.41 -27.26
CA SER A 724 4.61 12.27 -28.08
C SER A 724 5.61 12.30 -29.23
N LYS A 725 6.58 11.39 -29.24
CA LYS A 725 7.20 11.01 -30.51
C LYS A 725 6.07 10.41 -31.34
N ALA A 726 5.49 11.22 -32.22
CA ALA A 726 4.83 10.71 -33.39
C ALA A 726 5.90 10.02 -34.21
N MET A 727 5.74 8.79 -34.48
CA MET A 727 6.08 7.77 -35.47
C MET A 727 6.45 6.49 -34.81
#